data_c5a876183c96c817815eca5b19b21d59
#
_entry.id   c5a876183c96c817815eca5b19b21d59
#
_cell.length_a   1.000
_cell.length_b   1.000
_cell.length_c   1.000
_cell.angle_alpha   90.00
_cell.angle_beta   90.00
_cell.angle_gamma   90.00
#
_symmetry.space_group_name_H-M   'P 1'
#
loop_
_entity.id
_entity.type
_entity.pdbx_description
1 polymer ?
#
loop_
_entity_poly.entity_id
_entity_poly.type
_entity_poly.pdbx_seq_one_letter_code
_entity_poly.pdbx_strand_id
1 'polypeptide(L)'
;MQSVMMRTSDYLRRYRWLTVAVWLILIASAAGLVASHGEKLTGGGFEVAGSQSLKVHDAMETGFRDHGASPLALVAAPRPDATVADMTAAVDYLKQVAAQIPQVSVEPIPPQLTPQPDRPFVVTLRIGFDNTGATDIAKDLRKKIGVHGGEPGRIAGGRVSLYVIGQGALGAAMTEQIAGDIKQAEKWNIPVILIVLIAAFGSLAAASLPLLLGLCTVALSVAIVLALSNITTISVFALPTVTMIGLAVAVDYSLFILMRYREELNSGKNRQEAIAAAMATSGLTVTFSGLTVIAALAGIYLIGTPALASMASGAIIVVAIAVLSSTTLMPALLAIFGKAAANQSRFLRLSPLRKHSIPFWRKWTQEVMRRPWLSALGASIFLLALAAPSLHMQVSNSMLRQFDSSHEIRRGIDAAAVAMGPGALGPVQILLTFDGNAQDPQHGQALENAKETIAQAPNIARVSDPIFSTGGHDALISAVLSVDPEANAARDTVSWLRANVPDALKNSGADISVGGPTALLFDYDNRVEHALLGVFAFVCVLAFVMLLATLRSPVLALKGVVMTVLSVAAAYGSLVIVFQWGWLEFLGFHKANIDSSIPPLALALTFGLTMDYEIFLLARVRERYLRTGDCADAVSFGVRTSARTITSAALIMIAVFIGFAFAGMPLVAQLGVACAVAIAVDATVVRLVLVPALMAMFNQRNWWLPGWLDRVLPTVDFETPCVDELPGPHTESALRLQGSGLEEPRIDYHAIAVSAARLKRLAHGGTVAAPDAQSVLVDRWRDNLTVALEALQAGKNGSDADTVAMPGPLSRVTPVEITQVKLPTGQKCVVPTDAEALRMQGLLLMRRNAERDYTEFARLASLMEPQTAAKVLAGLDQHYCVQSNQRWVSSQLVRRLADPKPGDGAMECPAVRRQCLSVAVAMLEDAR
;
A
#
# COMPACT_ATOMS: atom_id res chain seq x y z
N MET A 1 -7.59 -21.51 -4.25
CA MET A 1 -6.45 -20.62 -3.96
C MET A 1 -5.88 -20.83 -2.56
N GLN A 2 -6.71 -20.95 -1.51
CA GLN A 2 -6.25 -21.23 -0.14
C GLN A 2 -5.43 -22.52 -0.03
N SER A 3 -5.85 -23.61 -0.67
CA SER A 3 -5.11 -24.88 -0.71
C SER A 3 -3.74 -24.75 -1.37
N VAL A 4 -3.63 -23.94 -2.43
CA VAL A 4 -2.34 -23.65 -3.09
C VAL A 4 -1.44 -22.88 -2.14
N MET A 5 -1.93 -21.84 -1.46
CA MET A 5 -1.18 -21.06 -0.48
C MET A 5 -0.67 -21.93 0.69
N MET A 6 -1.50 -22.84 1.20
CA MET A 6 -1.08 -23.77 2.24
C MET A 6 0.04 -24.72 1.76
N ARG A 7 -0.11 -25.34 0.58
CA ARG A 7 0.92 -26.22 0.00
C ARG A 7 2.24 -25.46 -0.25
N THR A 8 2.16 -24.27 -0.82
CA THR A 8 3.34 -23.42 -1.06
C THR A 8 4.03 -23.07 0.26
N SER A 9 3.26 -22.69 1.27
CA SER A 9 3.77 -22.38 2.61
C SER A 9 4.47 -23.58 3.26
N ASP A 10 3.91 -24.79 3.12
CA ASP A 10 4.52 -26.01 3.64
C ASP A 10 5.83 -26.36 2.93
N TYR A 11 5.88 -26.17 1.61
CA TYR A 11 7.09 -26.36 0.83
C TYR A 11 8.18 -25.36 1.26
N LEU A 12 7.87 -24.07 1.31
CA LEU A 12 8.80 -23.01 1.72
C LEU A 12 9.30 -23.19 3.16
N ARG A 13 8.47 -23.68 4.06
CA ARG A 13 8.83 -24.03 5.42
C ARG A 13 9.80 -25.21 5.48
N ARG A 14 9.55 -26.25 4.68
CA ARG A 14 10.41 -27.42 4.60
C ARG A 14 11.81 -27.06 4.09
N TYR A 15 11.88 -26.17 3.09
CA TYR A 15 13.11 -25.71 2.47
C TYR A 15 13.49 -24.27 2.91
N ARG A 16 13.21 -23.92 4.17
CA ARG A 16 13.38 -22.54 4.71
C ARG A 16 14.77 -21.94 4.47
N TRP A 17 15.84 -22.71 4.65
CA TRP A 17 17.20 -22.25 4.43
C TRP A 17 17.52 -22.03 2.95
N LEU A 18 16.99 -22.88 2.08
CA LEU A 18 17.10 -22.70 0.64
C LEU A 18 16.36 -21.44 0.19
N THR A 19 15.17 -21.21 0.69
CA THR A 19 14.39 -19.98 0.39
C THR A 19 15.17 -18.74 0.79
N VAL A 20 15.74 -18.72 2.01
CA VAL A 20 16.56 -17.58 2.47
C VAL A 20 17.82 -17.43 1.61
N ALA A 21 18.50 -18.53 1.27
CA ALA A 21 19.68 -18.50 0.41
C ALA A 21 19.36 -17.95 -0.99
N VAL A 22 18.23 -18.35 -1.60
CA VAL A 22 17.78 -17.82 -2.89
C VAL A 22 17.55 -16.30 -2.80
N TRP A 23 16.88 -15.82 -1.77
CA TRP A 23 16.68 -14.38 -1.57
C TRP A 23 18.01 -13.62 -1.37
N LEU A 24 18.95 -14.18 -0.60
CA LEU A 24 20.28 -13.58 -0.44
C LEU A 24 21.06 -13.55 -1.75
N ILE A 25 21.00 -14.62 -2.57
CA ILE A 25 21.62 -14.65 -3.89
C ILE A 25 20.98 -13.61 -4.81
N LEU A 26 19.64 -13.48 -4.82
CA LEU A 26 18.95 -12.46 -5.61
C LEU A 26 19.38 -11.05 -5.21
N ILE A 27 19.48 -10.75 -3.91
CA ILE A 27 19.92 -9.45 -3.42
C ILE A 27 21.40 -9.19 -3.76
N ALA A 28 22.26 -10.20 -3.59
CA ALA A 28 23.68 -10.08 -3.93
C ALA A 28 23.90 -9.90 -5.44
N SER A 29 23.16 -10.65 -6.28
CA SER A 29 23.22 -10.46 -7.74
C SER A 29 22.68 -9.11 -8.18
N ALA A 30 21.61 -8.64 -7.52
CA ALA A 30 21.05 -7.30 -7.73
C ALA A 30 22.07 -6.20 -7.39
N ALA A 31 22.74 -6.30 -6.25
CA ALA A 31 23.80 -5.37 -5.86
C ALA A 31 24.99 -5.40 -6.84
N GLY A 32 25.36 -6.58 -7.32
CA GLY A 32 26.41 -6.76 -8.34
C GLY A 32 26.04 -6.12 -9.68
N LEU A 33 24.79 -6.23 -10.12
CA LEU A 33 24.28 -5.58 -11.32
C LEU A 33 24.34 -4.06 -11.22
N VAL A 34 23.91 -3.49 -10.10
CA VAL A 34 23.99 -2.05 -9.86
C VAL A 34 25.44 -1.56 -9.90
N ALA A 35 26.36 -2.30 -9.26
CA ALA A 35 27.78 -1.93 -9.23
C ALA A 35 28.47 -2.04 -10.60
N SER A 36 28.01 -2.95 -11.50
CA SER A 36 28.70 -3.24 -12.78
C SER A 36 28.20 -2.41 -13.96
N HIS A 37 26.94 -1.99 -13.97
CA HIS A 37 26.33 -1.35 -15.15
C HIS A 37 26.15 0.16 -15.02
N GLY A 38 26.36 0.73 -13.84
CA GLY A 38 26.11 2.15 -13.57
C GLY A 38 24.62 2.53 -13.65
N GLU A 39 24.34 3.81 -13.45
CA GLU A 39 22.99 4.37 -13.47
C GLU A 39 22.76 5.09 -14.80
N LYS A 40 21.84 4.63 -15.64
CA LYS A 40 21.38 5.30 -16.86
C LYS A 40 20.01 5.94 -16.66
N LEU A 41 19.83 6.56 -15.51
CA LEU A 41 18.59 7.28 -15.20
C LEU A 41 18.63 8.67 -15.86
N THR A 42 17.48 9.09 -16.40
CA THR A 42 17.33 10.42 -16.98
C THR A 42 16.57 11.34 -16.04
N GLY A 43 17.00 12.60 -15.95
CA GLY A 43 16.23 13.67 -15.29
C GLY A 43 15.01 14.14 -16.11
N GLY A 44 14.84 13.64 -17.35
CA GLY A 44 13.75 13.93 -18.27
C GLY A 44 12.58 12.97 -18.18
N GLY A 45 11.89 12.79 -19.31
CA GLY A 45 10.73 11.95 -19.44
C GLY A 45 9.41 12.72 -19.43
N PHE A 46 9.50 14.04 -19.62
CA PHE A 46 8.33 14.94 -19.71
C PHE A 46 7.82 15.10 -21.15
N GLU A 47 8.41 14.36 -22.09
CA GLU A 47 8.00 14.34 -23.49
C GLU A 47 6.61 13.70 -23.61
N VAL A 48 5.78 14.31 -24.45
CA VAL A 48 4.43 13.81 -24.78
C VAL A 48 4.41 13.32 -26.22
N ALA A 49 4.13 12.04 -26.41
CA ALA A 49 4.06 11.46 -27.75
C ALA A 49 3.04 12.20 -28.64
N GLY A 50 3.49 12.63 -29.84
CA GLY A 50 2.66 13.34 -30.80
C GLY A 50 2.45 14.83 -30.49
N SER A 51 3.12 15.41 -29.47
CA SER A 51 3.05 16.84 -29.20
C SER A 51 3.91 17.66 -30.18
N GLN A 52 3.57 18.95 -30.31
CA GLN A 52 4.37 19.89 -31.12
C GLN A 52 5.77 20.04 -30.52
N SER A 53 5.89 20.10 -29.20
CA SER A 53 7.19 20.25 -28.53
C SER A 53 8.11 19.06 -28.77
N LEU A 54 7.59 17.82 -28.79
CA LEU A 54 8.38 16.64 -29.14
C LEU A 54 8.82 16.67 -30.61
N LYS A 55 7.93 17.08 -31.54
CA LYS A 55 8.27 17.23 -32.97
C LYS A 55 9.42 18.22 -33.18
N VAL A 56 9.42 19.35 -32.47
CA VAL A 56 10.53 20.33 -32.51
C VAL A 56 11.80 19.72 -31.91
N HIS A 57 11.71 18.99 -30.80
CA HIS A 57 12.85 18.35 -30.15
C HIS A 57 13.51 17.32 -31.09
N ASP A 58 12.72 16.43 -31.71
CA ASP A 58 13.20 15.41 -32.65
C ASP A 58 13.85 16.04 -33.90
N ALA A 59 13.25 17.14 -34.41
CA ALA A 59 13.83 17.89 -35.52
C ALA A 59 15.17 18.51 -35.12
N MET A 60 15.32 19.03 -33.91
CA MET A 60 16.58 19.57 -33.41
C MET A 60 17.67 18.49 -33.31
N GLU A 61 17.34 17.32 -32.82
CA GLU A 61 18.31 16.22 -32.69
C GLU A 61 18.79 15.70 -34.06
N THR A 62 17.92 15.70 -35.07
CA THR A 62 18.20 15.12 -36.39
C THR A 62 18.71 16.15 -37.38
N GLY A 63 18.05 17.31 -37.44
CA GLY A 63 18.26 18.32 -38.49
C GLY A 63 19.15 19.51 -38.09
N PHE A 64 19.33 19.77 -36.81
CA PHE A 64 20.08 20.95 -36.32
C PHE A 64 21.22 20.59 -35.36
N ARG A 65 21.91 19.49 -35.63
CA ARG A 65 22.97 18.91 -34.77
C ARG A 65 24.05 19.89 -34.32
N ASP A 66 24.38 20.88 -35.19
CA ASP A 66 25.40 21.89 -34.88
C ASP A 66 24.91 22.95 -33.86
N HIS A 67 23.62 22.96 -33.53
CA HIS A 67 23.02 23.94 -32.62
C HIS A 67 22.60 23.36 -31.26
N GLY A 68 22.80 22.05 -31.06
CA GLY A 68 22.60 21.33 -29.80
C GLY A 68 21.15 21.31 -29.27
N ALA A 69 20.51 20.13 -29.17
CA ALA A 69 19.18 19.98 -28.59
C ALA A 69 19.18 20.25 -27.07
N SER A 70 20.32 20.12 -26.40
CA SER A 70 20.45 20.26 -24.94
C SER A 70 21.58 21.21 -24.59
N PRO A 71 21.36 22.54 -24.61
CA PRO A 71 22.42 23.52 -24.33
C PRO A 71 22.92 23.36 -22.88
N LEU A 72 24.24 23.31 -22.74
CA LEU A 72 24.97 23.48 -21.47
C LEU A 72 25.69 24.81 -21.45
N ALA A 73 25.80 25.42 -20.29
CA ALA A 73 26.60 26.61 -20.12
C ALA A 73 27.33 26.61 -18.78
N LEU A 74 28.51 27.24 -18.78
CA LEU A 74 29.29 27.46 -17.58
C LEU A 74 29.16 28.94 -17.19
N VAL A 75 28.97 29.21 -15.91
CA VAL A 75 28.75 30.56 -15.38
C VAL A 75 29.84 30.89 -14.38
N ALA A 76 30.48 32.03 -14.56
CA ALA A 76 31.35 32.70 -13.58
C ALA A 76 30.56 33.87 -12.99
N ALA A 77 30.23 33.82 -11.70
CA ALA A 77 29.51 34.88 -10.98
C ALA A 77 30.43 35.56 -9.95
N PRO A 78 30.64 36.88 -10.09
CA PRO A 78 31.51 37.63 -9.17
C PRO A 78 30.83 37.76 -7.80
N ARG A 79 31.66 37.85 -6.75
CA ARG A 79 31.26 38.34 -5.42
C ARG A 79 31.66 39.82 -5.32
N PRO A 80 31.20 40.56 -4.33
CA PRO A 80 31.39 42.00 -4.22
C PRO A 80 32.86 42.43 -4.23
N ASP A 81 33.80 41.57 -3.91
CA ASP A 81 35.26 41.79 -3.84
C ASP A 81 36.02 41.23 -5.04
N ALA A 82 35.34 40.77 -6.10
CA ALA A 82 35.96 40.26 -7.30
C ALA A 82 36.58 41.38 -8.15
N THR A 83 37.70 41.08 -8.77
CA THR A 83 38.37 41.98 -9.72
C THR A 83 38.18 41.53 -11.17
N VAL A 84 38.47 42.41 -12.16
CA VAL A 84 38.48 42.03 -13.59
C VAL A 84 39.41 40.87 -13.84
N ALA A 85 40.59 40.89 -13.20
CA ALA A 85 41.58 39.81 -13.34
C ALA A 85 41.05 38.48 -12.80
N ASP A 86 40.33 38.48 -11.67
CA ASP A 86 39.68 37.29 -11.10
C ASP A 86 38.61 36.72 -12.05
N MET A 87 37.80 37.55 -12.65
CA MET A 87 36.78 37.16 -13.63
C MET A 87 37.39 36.60 -14.92
N THR A 88 38.43 37.26 -15.43
CA THR A 88 39.16 36.78 -16.63
C THR A 88 39.78 35.41 -16.37
N ALA A 89 40.46 35.24 -15.23
CA ALA A 89 41.02 33.95 -14.84
C ALA A 89 39.96 32.86 -14.66
N ALA A 90 38.80 33.22 -14.12
CA ALA A 90 37.66 32.29 -13.99
C ALA A 90 37.11 31.84 -15.34
N VAL A 91 36.92 32.79 -16.28
CA VAL A 91 36.41 32.46 -17.63
C VAL A 91 37.40 31.62 -18.41
N ASP A 92 38.72 31.93 -18.33
CA ASP A 92 39.75 31.11 -18.99
C ASP A 92 39.86 29.72 -18.39
N TYR A 93 39.72 29.60 -17.07
CA TYR A 93 39.63 28.30 -16.39
C TYR A 93 38.42 27.49 -16.88
N LEU A 94 37.24 28.10 -17.00
CA LEU A 94 36.03 27.44 -17.51
C LEU A 94 36.22 26.96 -18.96
N LYS A 95 36.81 27.77 -19.83
CA LYS A 95 37.17 27.38 -21.21
C LYS A 95 38.14 26.19 -21.23
N GLN A 96 39.17 26.22 -20.38
CA GLN A 96 40.12 25.13 -20.25
C GLN A 96 39.48 23.83 -19.78
N VAL A 97 38.57 23.89 -18.80
CA VAL A 97 37.84 22.72 -18.32
C VAL A 97 36.93 22.15 -19.40
N ALA A 98 36.22 23.02 -20.16
CA ALA A 98 35.36 22.58 -21.27
C ALA A 98 36.21 21.91 -22.39
N ALA A 99 37.37 22.43 -22.73
CA ALA A 99 38.27 21.86 -23.75
C ALA A 99 38.85 20.48 -23.36
N GLN A 100 38.84 20.11 -22.08
CA GLN A 100 39.28 18.78 -21.60
C GLN A 100 38.23 17.68 -21.74
N ILE A 101 37.00 18.02 -22.13
CA ILE A 101 35.93 17.03 -22.29
C ILE A 101 35.74 16.76 -23.79
N PRO A 102 35.89 15.49 -24.23
CA PRO A 102 35.67 15.14 -25.63
C PRO A 102 34.27 15.54 -26.11
N GLN A 103 34.16 16.02 -27.35
CA GLN A 103 32.89 16.38 -28.01
C GLN A 103 32.14 17.60 -27.40
N VAL A 104 32.81 18.34 -26.52
CA VAL A 104 32.34 19.64 -26.04
C VAL A 104 33.13 20.73 -26.72
N SER A 105 32.45 21.69 -27.32
CA SER A 105 33.06 22.89 -27.89
C SER A 105 32.48 24.14 -27.26
N VAL A 106 33.35 25.14 -27.04
CA VAL A 106 32.91 26.46 -26.55
C VAL A 106 32.36 27.26 -27.74
N GLU A 107 31.19 27.84 -27.61
CA GLU A 107 30.66 28.76 -28.61
C GLU A 107 31.56 30.01 -28.77
N PRO A 108 31.74 30.53 -30.00
CA PRO A 108 32.49 31.74 -30.21
C PRO A 108 31.92 32.91 -29.38
N ILE A 109 32.72 33.46 -28.49
CA ILE A 109 32.35 34.61 -27.66
C ILE A 109 32.57 35.88 -28.46
N PRO A 110 31.56 36.74 -28.65
CA PRO A 110 31.74 38.00 -29.37
C PRO A 110 32.83 38.85 -28.69
N PRO A 111 33.76 39.47 -29.48
CA PRO A 111 34.88 40.26 -28.92
C PRO A 111 34.48 41.43 -28.02
N GLN A 112 33.23 41.93 -28.18
CA GLN A 112 32.67 43.00 -27.35
C GLN A 112 32.28 42.54 -25.93
N LEU A 113 32.09 41.22 -25.71
CA LEU A 113 31.74 40.65 -24.42
C LEU A 113 33.04 40.36 -23.63
N THR A 114 33.41 41.29 -22.75
CA THR A 114 34.54 41.14 -21.83
C THR A 114 34.07 40.85 -20.43
N PRO A 115 34.78 39.97 -19.67
CA PRO A 115 34.44 39.71 -18.26
C PRO A 115 34.50 41.01 -17.44
N GLN A 116 33.47 41.26 -16.63
CA GLN A 116 33.35 42.44 -15.76
C GLN A 116 33.26 42.01 -14.30
N PRO A 117 33.72 42.81 -13.33
CA PRO A 117 33.73 42.43 -11.92
C PRO A 117 32.38 42.56 -11.22
N ASP A 118 31.40 43.19 -11.84
CA ASP A 118 30.05 43.45 -11.33
C ASP A 118 28.96 42.62 -12.00
N ARG A 119 29.29 41.86 -13.04
CA ARG A 119 28.32 41.06 -13.82
C ARG A 119 28.77 39.60 -13.99
N PRO A 120 27.87 38.65 -13.87
CA PRO A 120 28.12 37.25 -14.22
C PRO A 120 28.49 37.13 -15.71
N PHE A 121 29.35 36.18 -16.02
CA PHE A 121 29.76 35.83 -17.39
C PHE A 121 29.36 34.40 -17.73
N VAL A 122 28.73 34.21 -18.88
CA VAL A 122 28.24 32.89 -19.33
C VAL A 122 29.08 32.41 -20.52
N VAL A 123 29.58 31.19 -20.43
CA VAL A 123 30.29 30.47 -21.48
C VAL A 123 29.34 29.36 -21.99
N THR A 124 28.74 29.59 -23.14
CA THR A 124 27.84 28.59 -23.78
C THR A 124 28.65 27.48 -24.41
N LEU A 125 28.14 26.24 -24.27
CA LEU A 125 28.78 25.04 -24.78
C LEU A 125 27.89 24.38 -25.85
N ARG A 126 28.53 23.94 -26.93
CA ARG A 126 27.89 23.03 -27.92
C ARG A 126 28.27 21.59 -27.61
N ILE A 127 27.28 20.74 -27.51
CA ILE A 127 27.41 19.31 -27.26
C ILE A 127 26.62 18.55 -28.31
N GLY A 128 27.23 17.51 -28.87
CA GLY A 128 26.59 16.65 -29.89
C GLY A 128 25.88 15.43 -29.33
N PHE A 129 25.30 15.52 -28.10
CA PHE A 129 24.66 14.40 -27.41
C PHE A 129 23.20 14.65 -27.12
N ASP A 130 22.47 13.55 -26.94
CA ASP A 130 21.14 13.51 -26.36
C ASP A 130 21.12 13.98 -24.89
N ASN A 131 19.93 14.06 -24.29
CA ASN A 131 19.76 14.49 -22.90
C ASN A 131 20.53 13.61 -21.90
N THR A 132 20.72 12.33 -22.17
CA THR A 132 21.44 11.40 -21.27
C THR A 132 22.95 11.69 -21.33
N GLY A 133 23.50 11.81 -22.52
CA GLY A 133 24.90 12.18 -22.72
C GLY A 133 25.21 13.58 -22.18
N ALA A 134 24.30 14.54 -22.34
CA ALA A 134 24.43 15.87 -21.77
C ALA A 134 24.48 15.84 -20.23
N THR A 135 23.72 14.94 -19.60
CA THR A 135 23.74 14.75 -18.13
C THR A 135 25.09 14.22 -17.65
N ASP A 136 25.69 13.25 -18.35
CA ASP A 136 26.99 12.70 -17.97
C ASP A 136 28.12 13.72 -18.16
N ILE A 137 28.10 14.49 -19.25
CA ILE A 137 29.00 15.61 -19.45
C ILE A 137 28.87 16.65 -18.34
N ALA A 138 27.62 16.97 -17.95
CA ALA A 138 27.40 17.93 -16.88
C ALA A 138 27.92 17.42 -15.52
N LYS A 139 27.80 16.11 -15.23
CA LYS A 139 28.39 15.49 -14.01
C LYS A 139 29.92 15.67 -14.01
N ASP A 140 30.59 15.45 -15.15
CA ASP A 140 32.02 15.60 -15.27
C ASP A 140 32.45 17.07 -15.14
N LEU A 141 31.73 17.99 -15.77
CA LEU A 141 31.96 19.43 -15.64
C LEU A 141 31.79 19.88 -14.19
N ARG A 142 30.68 19.53 -13.54
CA ARG A 142 30.40 19.86 -12.13
C ARG A 142 31.53 19.38 -11.22
N LYS A 143 31.99 18.14 -11.40
CA LYS A 143 33.11 17.58 -10.63
C LYS A 143 34.40 18.33 -10.85
N LYS A 144 34.72 18.67 -12.11
CA LYS A 144 35.98 19.37 -12.45
C LYS A 144 36.01 20.81 -11.94
N ILE A 145 34.90 21.53 -11.95
CA ILE A 145 34.85 22.90 -11.42
C ILE A 145 34.63 22.97 -9.91
N GLY A 146 34.48 21.80 -9.22
CA GLY A 146 34.37 21.72 -7.79
C GLY A 146 32.94 21.97 -7.23
N VAL A 147 31.91 21.70 -8.02
CA VAL A 147 30.50 21.73 -7.55
C VAL A 147 30.19 20.43 -6.80
N HIS A 148 29.76 20.55 -5.55
CA HIS A 148 29.42 19.40 -4.70
C HIS A 148 28.31 19.75 -3.72
N GLY A 149 27.32 18.85 -3.55
CA GLY A 149 26.30 18.92 -2.49
C GLY A 149 25.44 20.20 -2.52
N GLY A 150 25.17 20.73 -3.71
CA GLY A 150 24.40 21.97 -3.87
C GLY A 150 25.20 23.26 -3.68
N GLU A 151 26.52 23.17 -3.41
CA GLU A 151 27.41 24.34 -3.32
C GLU A 151 28.17 24.58 -4.63
N PRO A 152 28.35 25.87 -5.06
CA PRO A 152 29.10 26.21 -6.29
C PRO A 152 30.58 25.93 -6.18
N GLY A 153 31.20 25.68 -7.32
CA GLY A 153 32.65 25.72 -7.41
C GLY A 153 33.19 27.13 -7.08
N ARG A 154 34.43 27.22 -6.62
CA ARG A 154 35.03 28.51 -6.22
C ARG A 154 36.46 28.64 -6.79
N ILE A 155 36.77 29.82 -7.31
CA ILE A 155 38.10 30.16 -7.81
C ILE A 155 38.51 31.55 -7.29
N ALA A 156 39.77 31.95 -7.53
CA ALA A 156 40.32 33.25 -7.11
C ALA A 156 40.19 33.51 -5.60
N GLY A 157 40.54 32.54 -4.77
CA GLY A 157 40.39 32.67 -3.32
C GLY A 157 38.95 32.73 -2.83
N GLY A 158 38.00 32.28 -3.63
CA GLY A 158 36.57 32.27 -3.29
C GLY A 158 35.80 33.53 -3.76
N ARG A 159 36.48 34.46 -4.47
CA ARG A 159 35.85 35.69 -4.98
C ARG A 159 34.97 35.48 -6.21
N VAL A 160 35.15 34.38 -6.94
CA VAL A 160 34.27 34.02 -8.07
C VAL A 160 33.65 32.65 -7.83
N SER A 161 32.34 32.57 -7.98
CA SER A 161 31.54 31.33 -7.90
C SER A 161 31.35 30.76 -9.31
N LEU A 162 31.52 29.42 -9.45
CA LEU A 162 31.42 28.73 -10.73
C LEU A 162 30.21 27.79 -10.72
N TYR A 163 29.44 27.79 -11.82
CA TYR A 163 28.26 26.96 -11.96
C TYR A 163 28.23 26.25 -13.32
N VAL A 164 27.58 25.09 -13.36
CA VAL A 164 27.16 24.41 -14.60
C VAL A 164 25.66 24.48 -14.70
N ILE A 165 25.11 24.97 -15.78
CA ILE A 165 23.66 25.15 -16.00
C ILE A 165 23.23 24.57 -17.33
N GLY A 166 21.95 24.42 -17.54
CA GLY A 166 21.30 23.78 -18.69
C GLY A 166 20.62 22.48 -18.33
N GLN A 167 19.91 21.85 -19.28
CA GLN A 167 19.10 20.64 -19.00
C GLN A 167 19.94 19.48 -18.47
N GLY A 168 21.13 19.22 -19.05
CA GLY A 168 22.00 18.16 -18.56
C GLY A 168 22.50 18.41 -17.12
N ALA A 169 22.82 19.70 -16.78
CA ALA A 169 23.22 20.07 -15.44
C ALA A 169 22.05 19.92 -14.42
N LEU A 170 20.84 20.27 -14.84
CA LEU A 170 19.63 20.09 -14.05
C LEU A 170 19.37 18.60 -13.76
N GLY A 171 19.49 17.73 -14.77
CA GLY A 171 19.37 16.28 -14.62
C GLY A 171 20.43 15.67 -13.68
N ALA A 172 21.69 16.14 -13.79
CA ALA A 172 22.78 15.74 -12.92
C ALA A 172 22.53 16.15 -11.46
N ALA A 173 22.09 17.40 -11.23
CA ALA A 173 21.75 17.91 -9.91
C ALA A 173 20.56 17.18 -9.30
N MET A 174 19.51 16.88 -10.10
CA MET A 174 18.36 16.07 -9.65
C MET A 174 18.76 14.68 -9.18
N THR A 175 19.62 13.99 -9.94
CA THR A 175 20.11 12.66 -9.57
C THR A 175 20.85 12.70 -8.23
N GLU A 176 21.74 13.69 -8.04
CA GLU A 176 22.48 13.88 -6.79
C GLU A 176 21.55 14.21 -5.60
N GLN A 177 20.62 15.13 -5.80
CA GLN A 177 19.65 15.54 -4.78
C GLN A 177 18.74 14.39 -4.35
N ILE A 178 18.18 13.64 -5.31
CA ILE A 178 17.31 12.47 -5.02
C ILE A 178 18.09 11.41 -4.22
N ALA A 179 19.33 11.12 -4.61
CA ALA A 179 20.15 10.16 -3.86
C ALA A 179 20.44 10.64 -2.42
N GLY A 180 20.65 11.94 -2.24
CA GLY A 180 20.80 12.58 -0.93
C GLY A 180 19.53 12.47 -0.08
N ASP A 181 18.40 12.84 -0.66
CA ASP A 181 17.07 12.83 -0.01
C ASP A 181 16.65 11.41 0.43
N ILE A 182 16.88 10.40 -0.44
CA ILE A 182 16.60 9.00 -0.08
C ILE A 182 17.44 8.59 1.13
N LYS A 183 18.76 8.86 1.12
CA LYS A 183 19.65 8.52 2.26
C LYS A 183 19.22 9.23 3.54
N GLN A 184 18.82 10.50 3.44
CA GLN A 184 18.35 11.27 4.59
C GLN A 184 17.01 10.74 5.12
N ALA A 185 16.06 10.46 4.22
CA ALA A 185 14.77 9.87 4.59
C ALA A 185 14.95 8.50 5.25
N GLU A 186 15.77 7.61 4.69
CA GLU A 186 16.05 6.30 5.28
C GLU A 186 16.70 6.38 6.67
N LYS A 187 17.63 7.33 6.86
CA LYS A 187 18.30 7.56 8.15
C LYS A 187 17.30 7.86 9.27
N TRP A 188 16.23 8.57 8.98
CA TRP A 188 15.18 8.90 9.95
C TRP A 188 14.05 7.87 9.98
N ASN A 189 13.63 7.37 8.82
CA ASN A 189 12.52 6.44 8.71
C ASN A 189 12.81 5.10 9.38
N ILE A 190 13.97 4.51 9.16
CA ILE A 190 14.31 3.19 9.71
C ILE A 190 14.19 3.15 11.24
N PRO A 191 14.80 4.08 12.01
CA PRO A 191 14.62 4.12 13.45
C PRO A 191 13.18 4.37 13.90
N VAL A 192 12.46 5.29 13.23
CA VAL A 192 11.07 5.62 13.57
C VAL A 192 10.17 4.41 13.34
N ILE A 193 10.28 3.76 12.18
CA ILE A 193 9.53 2.54 11.85
C ILE A 193 9.83 1.44 12.88
N LEU A 194 11.09 1.25 13.24
CA LEU A 194 11.49 0.25 14.23
C LEU A 194 10.85 0.54 15.60
N ILE A 195 10.84 1.79 16.05
CA ILE A 195 10.19 2.21 17.30
C ILE A 195 8.69 1.93 17.24
N VAL A 196 8.01 2.31 16.15
CA VAL A 196 6.57 2.07 15.97
C VAL A 196 6.28 0.56 15.93
N LEU A 197 7.08 -0.22 15.22
CA LEU A 197 6.95 -1.68 15.18
C LEU A 197 7.18 -2.33 16.56
N ILE A 198 8.15 -1.85 17.33
CA ILE A 198 8.38 -2.32 18.70
C ILE A 198 7.18 -1.97 19.59
N ALA A 199 6.63 -0.78 19.48
CA ALA A 199 5.42 -0.37 20.20
C ALA A 199 4.21 -1.23 19.84
N ALA A 200 4.03 -1.55 18.54
CA ALA A 200 2.94 -2.39 18.04
C ALA A 200 3.06 -3.85 18.48
N PHE A 201 4.26 -4.44 18.33
CA PHE A 201 4.48 -5.86 18.57
C PHE A 201 4.96 -6.20 19.97
N GLY A 202 5.60 -5.27 20.66
CA GLY A 202 6.20 -5.51 21.99
C GLY A 202 7.39 -6.47 21.97
N SER A 203 8.08 -6.63 20.84
CA SER A 203 9.23 -7.50 20.68
C SER A 203 10.14 -7.01 19.55
N LEU A 204 11.43 -6.89 19.82
CA LEU A 204 12.42 -6.51 18.80
C LEU A 204 12.49 -7.56 17.68
N ALA A 205 12.45 -8.85 18.01
CA ALA A 205 12.47 -9.91 17.02
C ALA A 205 11.24 -9.89 16.10
N ALA A 206 10.09 -9.47 16.62
CA ALA A 206 8.90 -9.32 15.78
C ALA A 206 8.91 -8.04 14.95
N ALA A 207 9.54 -6.98 15.45
CA ALA A 207 9.68 -5.72 14.74
C ALA A 207 10.72 -5.81 13.61
N SER A 208 11.79 -6.58 13.81
CA SER A 208 12.86 -6.72 12.80
C SER A 208 12.41 -7.48 11.56
N LEU A 209 11.46 -8.43 11.64
CA LEU A 209 11.01 -9.22 10.50
C LEU A 209 10.37 -8.36 9.39
N PRO A 210 9.34 -7.53 9.67
CA PRO A 210 8.78 -6.61 8.68
C PRO A 210 9.79 -5.65 8.09
N LEU A 211 10.67 -5.09 8.94
CA LEU A 211 11.69 -4.15 8.48
C LEU A 211 12.70 -4.83 7.54
N LEU A 212 13.15 -6.05 7.86
CA LEU A 212 14.04 -6.82 7.01
C LEU A 212 13.39 -7.11 5.65
N LEU A 213 12.11 -7.53 5.63
CA LEU A 213 11.38 -7.72 4.38
C LEU A 213 11.30 -6.43 3.56
N GLY A 214 11.01 -5.30 4.21
CA GLY A 214 10.97 -4.00 3.57
C GLY A 214 12.29 -3.66 2.88
N LEU A 215 13.40 -3.79 3.59
CA LEU A 215 14.74 -3.53 3.04
C LEU A 215 15.09 -4.47 1.89
N CYS A 216 14.80 -5.78 2.01
CA CYS A 216 15.00 -6.75 0.93
C CYS A 216 14.17 -6.40 -0.31
N THR A 217 12.90 -6.01 -0.10
CA THR A 217 11.98 -5.62 -1.17
C THR A 217 12.50 -4.39 -1.91
N VAL A 218 12.87 -3.34 -1.18
CA VAL A 218 13.40 -2.09 -1.77
C VAL A 218 14.70 -2.38 -2.53
N ALA A 219 15.66 -3.07 -1.93
CA ALA A 219 16.94 -3.37 -2.56
C ALA A 219 16.79 -4.12 -3.88
N LEU A 220 15.95 -5.17 -3.92
CA LEU A 220 15.71 -5.93 -5.14
C LEU A 220 14.95 -5.11 -6.19
N SER A 221 13.97 -4.31 -5.78
CA SER A 221 13.18 -3.49 -6.69
C SER A 221 13.99 -2.36 -7.32
N VAL A 222 14.83 -1.67 -6.54
CA VAL A 222 15.76 -0.66 -7.06
C VAL A 222 16.70 -1.29 -8.09
N ALA A 223 17.24 -2.47 -7.80
CA ALA A 223 18.13 -3.15 -8.76
C ALA A 223 17.41 -3.54 -10.06
N ILE A 224 16.15 -3.98 -9.99
CA ILE A 224 15.36 -4.29 -11.19
C ILE A 224 15.10 -3.02 -12.00
N VAL A 225 14.76 -1.89 -11.35
CA VAL A 225 14.53 -0.62 -12.02
C VAL A 225 15.83 -0.11 -12.70
N LEU A 226 16.97 -0.22 -12.01
CA LEU A 226 18.27 0.15 -12.59
C LEU A 226 18.69 -0.80 -13.73
N ALA A 227 18.37 -2.10 -13.64
CA ALA A 227 18.58 -3.01 -14.76
C ALA A 227 17.69 -2.66 -15.97
N LEU A 228 16.44 -2.28 -15.71
CA LEU A 228 15.50 -1.85 -16.73
C LEU A 228 15.92 -0.54 -17.41
N SER A 229 16.62 0.37 -16.72
CA SER A 229 17.13 1.62 -17.29
C SER A 229 18.18 1.42 -18.39
N ASN A 230 18.74 0.20 -18.50
CA ASN A 230 19.63 -0.13 -19.62
C ASN A 230 18.89 -0.52 -20.92
N ILE A 231 17.58 -0.80 -20.82
CA ILE A 231 16.74 -1.28 -21.94
C ILE A 231 15.74 -0.19 -22.35
N THR A 232 15.25 0.58 -21.39
CA THR A 232 14.26 1.66 -21.61
C THR A 232 14.67 2.92 -20.85
N THR A 233 14.19 4.07 -21.31
CA THR A 233 14.41 5.34 -20.60
C THR A 233 13.60 5.35 -19.29
N ILE A 234 14.30 5.32 -18.16
CA ILE A 234 13.69 5.40 -16.83
C ILE A 234 14.03 6.75 -16.20
N SER A 235 13.01 7.46 -15.77
CA SER A 235 13.16 8.72 -15.05
C SER A 235 13.70 8.46 -13.63
N VAL A 236 14.58 9.35 -13.16
CA VAL A 236 15.15 9.33 -11.81
C VAL A 236 14.09 9.39 -10.71
N PHE A 237 12.91 9.95 -10.98
CA PHE A 237 11.77 10.00 -10.07
C PHE A 237 11.15 8.62 -9.74
N ALA A 238 11.50 7.57 -10.47
CA ALA A 238 11.11 6.21 -10.11
C ALA A 238 11.75 5.74 -8.79
N LEU A 239 12.98 6.18 -8.47
CA LEU A 239 13.70 5.71 -7.27
C LEU A 239 13.03 6.12 -5.95
N PRO A 240 12.69 7.40 -5.68
CA PRO A 240 11.96 7.76 -4.47
C PRO A 240 10.60 7.07 -4.38
N THR A 241 9.93 6.88 -5.51
CA THR A 241 8.65 6.16 -5.57
C THR A 241 8.82 4.70 -5.12
N VAL A 242 9.85 4.00 -5.62
CA VAL A 242 10.18 2.61 -5.23
C VAL A 242 10.52 2.51 -3.75
N THR A 243 11.40 3.39 -3.25
CA THR A 243 11.87 3.32 -1.85
C THR A 243 10.74 3.62 -0.86
N MET A 244 9.96 4.66 -1.13
CA MET A 244 8.84 5.10 -0.29
C MET A 244 7.72 4.05 -0.23
N ILE A 245 7.24 3.61 -1.40
CA ILE A 245 6.13 2.64 -1.50
C ILE A 245 6.61 1.27 -1.04
N GLY A 246 7.82 0.86 -1.44
CA GLY A 246 8.37 -0.44 -1.10
C GLY A 246 8.50 -0.64 0.39
N LEU A 247 9.03 0.34 1.10
CA LEU A 247 9.16 0.27 2.55
C LEU A 247 7.78 0.25 3.23
N ALA A 248 6.85 1.11 2.81
CA ALA A 248 5.50 1.19 3.36
C ALA A 248 4.73 -0.13 3.17
N VAL A 249 4.63 -0.61 1.92
CA VAL A 249 3.81 -1.77 1.54
C VAL A 249 4.41 -3.08 2.06
N ALA A 250 5.72 -3.28 1.95
CA ALA A 250 6.34 -4.53 2.40
C ALA A 250 6.25 -4.70 3.92
N VAL A 251 6.45 -3.61 4.68
CA VAL A 251 6.27 -3.63 6.14
C VAL A 251 4.82 -3.92 6.49
N ASP A 252 3.86 -3.31 5.80
CA ASP A 252 2.44 -3.49 6.05
C ASP A 252 1.98 -4.92 5.74
N TYR A 253 2.29 -5.47 4.57
CA TYR A 253 1.92 -6.83 4.18
C TYR A 253 2.51 -7.88 5.13
N SER A 254 3.76 -7.70 5.53
CA SER A 254 4.40 -8.57 6.51
C SER A 254 3.78 -8.45 7.91
N LEU A 255 3.33 -7.25 8.28
CA LEU A 255 2.61 -7.00 9.53
C LEU A 255 1.30 -7.79 9.58
N PHE A 256 0.50 -7.79 8.52
CA PHE A 256 -0.75 -8.56 8.46
C PHE A 256 -0.51 -10.06 8.68
N ILE A 257 0.47 -10.63 7.99
CA ILE A 257 0.81 -12.05 8.13
C ILE A 257 1.31 -12.35 9.55
N LEU A 258 2.17 -11.49 10.11
CA LEU A 258 2.72 -11.67 11.46
C LEU A 258 1.65 -11.53 12.54
N MET A 259 0.71 -10.58 12.40
CA MET A 259 -0.41 -10.44 13.35
C MET A 259 -1.30 -11.66 13.34
N ARG A 260 -1.65 -12.17 12.14
CA ARG A 260 -2.46 -13.38 11.99
C ARG A 260 -1.75 -14.61 12.55
N TYR A 261 -0.47 -14.77 12.26
CA TYR A 261 0.36 -15.83 12.84
C TYR A 261 0.30 -15.83 14.38
N ARG A 262 0.40 -14.63 15.01
CA ARG A 262 0.29 -14.49 16.47
C ARG A 262 -1.12 -14.79 16.99
N GLU A 263 -2.16 -14.40 16.26
CA GLU A 263 -3.54 -14.69 16.59
C GLU A 263 -3.78 -16.20 16.60
N GLU A 264 -3.30 -16.91 15.59
CA GLU A 264 -3.41 -18.36 15.46
C GLU A 264 -2.61 -19.13 16.54
N LEU A 265 -1.44 -18.63 16.90
CA LEU A 265 -0.69 -19.19 18.05
C LEU A 265 -1.43 -18.99 19.37
N ASN A 266 -2.05 -17.82 19.59
CA ASN A 266 -2.80 -17.52 20.81
C ASN A 266 -4.12 -18.34 20.88
N SER A 267 -4.64 -18.82 19.76
CA SER A 267 -5.79 -19.73 19.70
C SER A 267 -5.41 -21.18 20.03
N GLY A 268 -4.13 -21.48 20.28
CA GLY A 268 -3.63 -22.79 20.69
C GLY A 268 -3.10 -23.66 19.55
N LYS A 269 -3.06 -23.18 18.32
CA LYS A 269 -2.45 -23.93 17.19
C LYS A 269 -0.95 -24.06 17.37
N ASN A 270 -0.40 -25.16 16.88
CA ASN A 270 1.04 -25.32 16.82
C ASN A 270 1.66 -24.35 15.80
N ARG A 271 3.00 -24.16 15.85
CA ARG A 271 3.70 -23.20 14.99
C ARG A 271 3.51 -23.48 13.50
N GLN A 272 3.42 -24.75 13.10
CA GLN A 272 3.28 -25.12 11.69
C GLN A 272 1.88 -24.80 11.20
N GLU A 273 0.86 -25.18 11.95
CA GLU A 273 -0.54 -24.85 11.66
C GLU A 273 -0.78 -23.34 11.67
N ALA A 274 -0.16 -22.60 12.61
CA ALA A 274 -0.29 -21.15 12.69
C ALA A 274 0.30 -20.44 11.45
N ILE A 275 1.45 -20.91 10.92
CA ILE A 275 2.03 -20.39 9.67
C ILE A 275 1.11 -20.72 8.49
N ALA A 276 0.66 -21.97 8.38
CA ALA A 276 -0.21 -22.40 7.29
C ALA A 276 -1.55 -21.63 7.29
N ALA A 277 -2.17 -21.47 8.47
CA ALA A 277 -3.41 -20.70 8.62
C ALA A 277 -3.22 -19.20 8.30
N ALA A 278 -2.11 -18.59 8.76
CA ALA A 278 -1.80 -17.19 8.44
C ALA A 278 -1.59 -16.97 6.94
N MET A 279 -0.93 -17.92 6.26
CA MET A 279 -0.72 -17.84 4.81
C MET A 279 -2.00 -18.11 4.02
N ALA A 280 -2.84 -19.05 4.46
CA ALA A 280 -4.12 -19.35 3.82
C ALA A 280 -5.13 -18.20 3.90
N THR A 281 -5.04 -17.35 4.92
CA THR A 281 -5.92 -16.20 5.15
C THR A 281 -5.21 -14.89 4.78
N SER A 282 -4.35 -14.36 5.64
CA SER A 282 -3.67 -13.07 5.41
C SER A 282 -2.74 -13.09 4.20
N GLY A 283 -2.05 -14.21 3.90
CA GLY A 283 -1.23 -14.32 2.70
C GLY A 283 -2.05 -14.21 1.41
N LEU A 284 -3.23 -14.80 1.39
CA LEU A 284 -4.18 -14.68 0.27
C LEU A 284 -4.69 -13.24 0.14
N THR A 285 -5.09 -12.61 1.25
CA THR A 285 -5.52 -11.21 1.28
C THR A 285 -4.43 -10.28 0.74
N VAL A 286 -3.17 -10.43 1.18
CA VAL A 286 -2.02 -9.67 0.69
C VAL A 286 -1.83 -9.83 -0.82
N THR A 287 -2.03 -11.04 -1.35
CA THR A 287 -1.90 -11.27 -2.80
C THR A 287 -2.97 -10.53 -3.60
N PHE A 288 -4.22 -10.60 -3.17
CA PHE A 288 -5.32 -9.87 -3.83
C PHE A 288 -5.14 -8.36 -3.70
N SER A 289 -4.76 -7.89 -2.54
CA SER A 289 -4.44 -6.52 -2.24
C SER A 289 -3.36 -5.98 -3.18
N GLY A 290 -2.21 -6.65 -3.22
CA GLY A 290 -1.12 -6.24 -4.10
C GLY A 290 -1.53 -6.22 -5.58
N LEU A 291 -2.34 -7.18 -6.03
CA LEU A 291 -2.87 -7.19 -7.39
C LEU A 291 -3.77 -5.96 -7.65
N THR A 292 -4.58 -5.56 -6.67
CA THR A 292 -5.42 -4.36 -6.77
C THR A 292 -4.58 -3.09 -6.86
N VAL A 293 -3.52 -2.97 -6.03
CA VAL A 293 -2.57 -1.85 -6.09
C VAL A 293 -1.89 -1.79 -7.46
N ILE A 294 -1.38 -2.91 -7.96
CA ILE A 294 -0.76 -3.01 -9.29
C ILE A 294 -1.73 -2.58 -10.39
N ALA A 295 -2.98 -3.04 -10.32
CA ALA A 295 -3.99 -2.68 -11.30
C ALA A 295 -4.37 -1.19 -11.23
N ALA A 296 -4.46 -0.59 -10.04
CA ALA A 296 -4.70 0.84 -9.88
C ALA A 296 -3.55 1.68 -10.45
N LEU A 297 -2.29 1.29 -10.17
CA LEU A 297 -1.09 1.95 -10.69
C LEU A 297 -0.98 1.82 -12.21
N ALA A 298 -1.43 0.71 -12.79
CA ALA A 298 -1.47 0.54 -14.24
C ALA A 298 -2.37 1.58 -14.94
N GLY A 299 -3.35 2.16 -14.24
CA GLY A 299 -4.15 3.27 -14.75
C GLY A 299 -3.33 4.52 -15.11
N ILE A 300 -2.15 4.70 -14.50
CA ILE A 300 -1.26 5.83 -14.81
C ILE A 300 -0.72 5.77 -16.25
N TYR A 301 -0.58 4.57 -16.83
CA TYR A 301 -0.15 4.43 -18.22
C TYR A 301 -1.12 5.07 -19.24
N LEU A 302 -2.38 5.33 -18.84
CA LEU A 302 -3.34 6.06 -19.70
C LEU A 302 -2.90 7.50 -20.01
N ILE A 303 -2.01 8.06 -19.18
CA ILE A 303 -1.46 9.40 -19.40
C ILE A 303 -0.48 9.40 -20.60
N GLY A 304 0.34 8.36 -20.70
CA GLY A 304 1.24 8.16 -21.83
C GLY A 304 2.49 9.06 -21.82
N THR A 305 2.99 9.44 -20.64
CA THR A 305 4.24 10.19 -20.47
C THR A 305 5.32 9.30 -19.85
N PRO A 306 6.59 9.34 -20.34
CA PRO A 306 7.65 8.46 -19.85
C PRO A 306 7.95 8.64 -18.34
N ALA A 307 7.89 9.86 -17.81
CA ALA A 307 8.13 10.14 -16.40
C ALA A 307 7.14 9.41 -15.49
N LEU A 308 5.83 9.60 -15.72
CA LEU A 308 4.78 8.93 -14.95
C LEU A 308 4.77 7.42 -15.20
N ALA A 309 5.03 6.97 -16.42
CA ALA A 309 5.16 5.55 -16.72
C ALA A 309 6.34 4.92 -15.97
N SER A 310 7.47 5.62 -15.83
CA SER A 310 8.61 5.17 -15.04
C SER A 310 8.28 5.08 -13.55
N MET A 311 7.61 6.07 -12.98
CA MET A 311 7.15 6.07 -11.58
C MET A 311 6.15 4.93 -11.33
N ALA A 312 5.19 4.74 -12.24
CA ALA A 312 4.22 3.65 -12.18
C ALA A 312 4.89 2.27 -12.28
N SER A 313 5.83 2.10 -13.23
CA SER A 313 6.60 0.87 -13.38
C SER A 313 7.38 0.53 -12.12
N GLY A 314 8.08 1.51 -11.55
CA GLY A 314 8.80 1.36 -10.29
C GLY A 314 7.86 0.94 -9.13
N ALA A 315 6.72 1.61 -9.01
CA ALA A 315 5.70 1.30 -8.02
C ALA A 315 5.09 -0.11 -8.21
N ILE A 316 4.79 -0.51 -9.44
CA ILE A 316 4.28 -1.85 -9.78
C ILE A 316 5.31 -2.92 -9.43
N ILE A 317 6.57 -2.73 -9.82
CA ILE A 317 7.67 -3.66 -9.53
C ILE A 317 7.80 -3.85 -8.02
N VAL A 318 7.86 -2.76 -7.25
CA VAL A 318 8.08 -2.87 -5.81
C VAL A 318 6.89 -3.50 -5.09
N VAL A 319 5.65 -3.25 -5.52
CA VAL A 319 4.46 -3.92 -4.95
C VAL A 319 4.47 -5.40 -5.30
N ALA A 320 4.82 -5.77 -6.54
CA ALA A 320 4.94 -7.17 -6.93
C ALA A 320 6.01 -7.92 -6.10
N ILE A 321 7.18 -7.30 -5.89
CA ILE A 321 8.24 -7.86 -5.05
C ILE A 321 7.81 -7.89 -3.56
N ALA A 322 7.05 -6.90 -3.08
CA ALA A 322 6.50 -6.89 -1.72
C ALA A 322 5.54 -8.06 -1.49
N VAL A 323 4.64 -8.34 -2.43
CA VAL A 323 3.77 -9.53 -2.40
C VAL A 323 4.61 -10.81 -2.43
N LEU A 324 5.58 -10.90 -3.33
CA LEU A 324 6.44 -12.07 -3.47
C LEU A 324 7.27 -12.30 -2.18
N SER A 325 7.87 -11.28 -1.61
CA SER A 325 8.64 -11.38 -0.37
C SER A 325 7.76 -11.77 0.82
N SER A 326 6.57 -11.17 0.93
CA SER A 326 5.63 -11.48 2.01
C SER A 326 5.06 -12.90 1.90
N THR A 327 4.86 -13.42 0.70
CA THR A 327 4.30 -14.76 0.49
C THR A 327 5.36 -15.87 0.46
N THR A 328 6.62 -15.56 0.18
CA THR A 328 7.71 -16.58 0.08
C THR A 328 8.73 -16.46 1.22
N LEU A 329 9.29 -15.28 1.46
CA LEU A 329 10.32 -15.08 2.48
C LEU A 329 9.75 -15.08 3.89
N MET A 330 8.58 -14.45 4.10
CA MET A 330 7.97 -14.35 5.43
C MET A 330 7.68 -15.71 6.08
N PRO A 331 7.04 -16.70 5.43
CA PRO A 331 6.82 -18.02 6.02
C PRO A 331 8.14 -18.75 6.35
N ALA A 332 9.20 -18.57 5.55
CA ALA A 332 10.51 -19.12 5.84
C ALA A 332 11.14 -18.48 7.08
N LEU A 333 11.07 -17.15 7.21
CA LEU A 333 11.54 -16.41 8.38
C LEU A 333 10.74 -16.76 9.64
N LEU A 334 9.42 -16.90 9.55
CA LEU A 334 8.57 -17.37 10.66
C LEU A 334 8.90 -18.81 11.06
N ALA A 335 9.31 -19.66 10.11
CA ALA A 335 9.77 -21.00 10.40
C ALA A 335 11.12 -21.01 11.15
N ILE A 336 11.97 -20.00 11.00
CA ILE A 336 13.26 -19.86 11.70
C ILE A 336 13.07 -19.11 13.02
N PHE A 337 12.53 -17.90 12.96
CA PHE A 337 12.47 -16.95 14.07
C PHE A 337 11.12 -16.90 14.80
N GLY A 338 10.12 -17.70 14.41
CA GLY A 338 8.75 -17.59 14.90
C GLY A 338 8.62 -17.73 16.42
N LYS A 339 9.48 -18.52 17.10
CA LYS A 339 9.50 -18.58 18.60
C LYS A 339 9.88 -17.23 19.20
N ALA A 340 10.90 -16.56 18.67
CA ALA A 340 11.35 -15.24 19.14
C ALA A 340 10.31 -14.16 18.79
N ALA A 341 9.68 -14.26 17.63
CA ALA A 341 8.63 -13.34 17.19
C ALA A 341 7.31 -13.50 17.98
N ALA A 342 7.03 -14.69 18.51
CA ALA A 342 5.86 -14.94 19.37
C ALA A 342 6.04 -14.37 20.78
N ASN A 343 7.28 -14.40 21.32
CA ASN A 343 7.57 -13.97 22.69
C ASN A 343 7.51 -12.45 22.82
N GLN A 344 6.77 -11.98 23.81
CA GLN A 344 6.73 -10.57 24.19
C GLN A 344 7.81 -10.25 25.20
N SER A 345 8.53 -9.15 25.02
CA SER A 345 9.51 -8.68 25.99
C SER A 345 8.85 -8.39 27.33
N ARG A 346 9.47 -8.84 28.43
CA ARG A 346 9.00 -8.59 29.80
C ARG A 346 8.94 -7.09 30.13
N PHE A 347 9.82 -6.28 29.57
CA PHE A 347 9.87 -4.82 29.74
C PHE A 347 8.63 -4.09 29.20
N LEU A 348 8.06 -4.55 28.09
CA LEU A 348 6.91 -3.92 27.45
C LEU A 348 5.55 -4.43 27.99
N ARG A 349 5.55 -5.47 28.83
CA ARG A 349 4.33 -5.89 29.58
C ARG A 349 3.84 -4.84 30.58
N LEU A 350 4.71 -3.93 31.00
CA LEU A 350 4.41 -2.84 31.95
C LEU A 350 3.78 -1.60 31.32
N SER A 351 3.63 -1.54 29.99
CA SER A 351 3.03 -0.38 29.32
C SER A 351 1.53 -0.28 29.63
N PRO A 352 1.07 0.83 30.26
CA PRO A 352 -0.34 1.03 30.60
C PRO A 352 -1.28 1.12 29.39
N LEU A 353 -0.75 1.44 28.21
CA LEU A 353 -1.48 1.58 26.96
C LEU A 353 -2.20 0.29 26.49
N ARG A 354 -1.83 -0.86 27.04
CA ARG A 354 -2.30 -2.17 26.57
C ARG A 354 -3.54 -2.72 27.28
N LYS A 355 -3.76 -2.33 28.53
CA LYS A 355 -4.88 -2.83 29.34
C LYS A 355 -6.24 -2.18 29.02
N HIS A 356 -6.23 -1.02 28.35
CA HIS A 356 -7.42 -0.19 28.16
C HIS A 356 -7.96 -0.13 26.71
N SER A 357 -7.33 -0.85 25.75
CA SER A 357 -7.71 -0.70 24.33
C SER A 357 -9.06 -1.34 23.94
N ILE A 358 -9.37 -2.54 24.43
CA ILE A 358 -10.60 -3.25 24.06
C ILE A 358 -11.87 -2.54 24.54
N PRO A 359 -11.97 -2.11 25.83
CA PRO A 359 -13.14 -1.36 26.30
C PRO A 359 -13.25 0.02 25.65
N PHE A 360 -12.11 0.66 25.28
CA PHE A 360 -12.13 1.93 24.56
C PHE A 360 -12.81 1.82 23.19
N TRP A 361 -12.36 0.89 22.33
CA TRP A 361 -12.93 0.71 21.00
C TRP A 361 -14.40 0.33 21.00
N ARG A 362 -14.83 -0.46 21.99
CA ARG A 362 -16.23 -0.79 22.17
C ARG A 362 -17.07 0.45 22.51
N LYS A 363 -16.62 1.25 23.49
CA LYS A 363 -17.31 2.49 23.87
C LYS A 363 -17.36 3.48 22.72
N TRP A 364 -16.23 3.64 22.00
CA TRP A 364 -16.13 4.52 20.84
C TRP A 364 -17.14 4.15 19.76
N THR A 365 -17.16 2.90 19.35
CA THR A 365 -18.08 2.42 18.29
C THR A 365 -19.53 2.54 18.74
N GLN A 366 -19.84 2.24 19.99
CA GLN A 366 -21.20 2.41 20.54
C GLN A 366 -21.64 3.87 20.54
N GLU A 367 -20.76 4.82 20.89
CA GLU A 367 -21.10 6.25 20.87
C GLU A 367 -21.28 6.76 19.44
N VAL A 368 -20.42 6.39 18.51
CA VAL A 368 -20.57 6.71 17.08
C VAL A 368 -21.88 6.16 16.52
N MET A 369 -22.28 4.94 16.88
CA MET A 369 -23.49 4.28 16.39
C MET A 369 -24.77 4.72 17.13
N ARG A 370 -24.65 5.35 18.29
CA ARG A 370 -25.79 5.87 19.07
C ARG A 370 -26.50 7.01 18.36
N ARG A 371 -25.72 7.88 17.65
CA ARG A 371 -26.26 8.98 16.84
C ARG A 371 -25.61 8.99 15.47
N PRO A 372 -25.90 7.98 14.63
CA PRO A 372 -25.10 7.70 13.44
C PRO A 372 -25.15 8.83 12.41
N TRP A 373 -26.30 9.53 12.27
CA TRP A 373 -26.44 10.65 11.35
C TRP A 373 -25.57 11.87 11.75
N LEU A 374 -25.44 12.16 13.08
CA LEU A 374 -24.57 13.23 13.56
C LEU A 374 -23.11 12.90 13.36
N SER A 375 -22.72 11.65 13.64
CA SER A 375 -21.36 11.18 13.42
C SER A 375 -20.98 11.20 11.94
N ALA A 376 -21.87 10.73 11.05
CA ALA A 376 -21.66 10.78 9.61
C ALA A 376 -21.59 12.22 9.08
N LEU A 377 -22.49 13.11 9.53
CA LEU A 377 -22.50 14.52 9.14
C LEU A 377 -21.22 15.23 9.60
N GLY A 378 -20.83 15.06 10.86
CA GLY A 378 -19.62 15.69 11.41
C GLY A 378 -18.35 15.21 10.69
N ALA A 379 -18.22 13.90 10.44
CA ALA A 379 -17.11 13.36 9.66
C ALA A 379 -17.10 13.87 8.22
N SER A 380 -18.27 13.92 7.56
CA SER A 380 -18.38 14.43 6.19
C SER A 380 -18.05 15.92 6.10
N ILE A 381 -18.54 16.75 7.05
CA ILE A 381 -18.20 18.19 7.10
C ILE A 381 -16.69 18.37 7.29
N PHE A 382 -16.08 17.63 8.20
CA PHE A 382 -14.62 17.70 8.43
C PHE A 382 -13.85 17.34 7.15
N LEU A 383 -14.22 16.26 6.48
CA LEU A 383 -13.55 15.81 5.24
C LEU A 383 -13.76 16.81 4.11
N LEU A 384 -14.99 17.34 3.94
CA LEU A 384 -15.28 18.36 2.94
C LEU A 384 -14.56 19.68 3.22
N ALA A 385 -14.46 20.10 4.48
CA ALA A 385 -13.68 21.28 4.84
C ALA A 385 -12.19 21.11 4.52
N LEU A 386 -11.63 19.91 4.76
CA LEU A 386 -10.26 19.61 4.41
C LEU A 386 -10.06 19.45 2.89
N ALA A 387 -11.08 19.00 2.17
CA ALA A 387 -11.08 18.85 0.71
C ALA A 387 -11.32 20.19 -0.02
N ALA A 388 -12.05 21.15 0.57
CA ALA A 388 -12.42 22.39 -0.11
C ALA A 388 -11.24 23.17 -0.74
N PRO A 389 -10.05 23.28 -0.10
CA PRO A 389 -8.91 23.93 -0.73
C PRO A 389 -8.48 23.30 -2.05
N SER A 390 -8.76 22.03 -2.31
CA SER A 390 -8.41 21.38 -3.57
C SER A 390 -9.08 22.00 -4.80
N LEU A 391 -10.19 22.72 -4.61
CA LEU A 391 -10.87 23.48 -5.67
C LEU A 391 -10.01 24.66 -6.20
N HIS A 392 -9.04 25.10 -5.42
CA HIS A 392 -8.07 26.15 -5.77
C HIS A 392 -6.69 25.59 -6.09
N MET A 393 -6.59 24.28 -6.31
CA MET A 393 -5.33 23.62 -6.58
C MET A 393 -4.79 24.06 -7.95
N GLN A 394 -3.60 24.65 -7.94
CA GLN A 394 -2.86 24.99 -9.13
C GLN A 394 -1.76 23.95 -9.34
N VAL A 395 -1.82 23.27 -10.45
CA VAL A 395 -0.83 22.25 -10.83
C VAL A 395 0.09 22.83 -11.88
N SER A 396 1.38 22.60 -11.72
CA SER A 396 2.36 22.96 -12.73
C SER A 396 3.66 22.19 -12.48
N ASN A 397 4.21 21.62 -13.54
CA ASN A 397 5.54 21.05 -13.47
C ASN A 397 6.59 22.16 -13.52
N SER A 398 7.59 22.07 -12.69
CA SER A 398 8.76 22.95 -12.69
C SER A 398 9.96 22.13 -12.26
N MET A 399 10.95 22.04 -13.14
CA MET A 399 12.20 21.33 -12.83
C MET A 399 13.10 22.14 -11.92
N LEU A 400 13.17 23.45 -12.14
CA LEU A 400 14.04 24.34 -11.39
C LEU A 400 13.55 24.55 -9.95
N ARG A 401 12.24 24.63 -9.75
CA ARG A 401 11.65 24.82 -8.42
C ARG A 401 11.66 23.56 -7.55
N GLN A 402 12.17 22.43 -8.08
CA GLN A 402 12.47 21.24 -7.26
C GLN A 402 13.68 21.46 -6.34
N PHE A 403 14.47 22.52 -6.57
CA PHE A 403 15.62 22.87 -5.74
C PHE A 403 15.34 24.06 -4.84
N ASP A 404 15.97 24.08 -3.67
CA ASP A 404 15.95 25.24 -2.79
C ASP A 404 16.60 26.46 -3.47
N SER A 405 16.17 27.67 -3.10
CA SER A 405 16.73 28.93 -3.65
C SER A 405 18.23 29.10 -3.38
N SER A 406 18.76 28.45 -2.34
CA SER A 406 20.19 28.46 -2.01
C SER A 406 21.00 27.47 -2.81
N HIS A 407 20.37 26.52 -3.50
CA HIS A 407 21.04 25.48 -4.28
C HIS A 407 21.82 26.07 -5.46
N GLU A 408 23.00 25.50 -5.77
CA GLU A 408 23.88 26.04 -6.79
C GLU A 408 23.23 26.15 -8.19
N ILE A 409 22.39 25.17 -8.56
CA ILE A 409 21.75 25.18 -9.89
C ILE A 409 20.80 26.38 -10.04
N ARG A 410 20.03 26.76 -9.00
CA ARG A 410 19.18 27.94 -9.02
C ARG A 410 20.00 29.21 -9.06
N ARG A 411 21.00 29.35 -8.18
CA ARG A 411 21.93 30.51 -8.18
C ARG A 411 22.68 30.66 -9.50
N GLY A 412 23.04 29.55 -10.15
CA GLY A 412 23.69 29.55 -11.45
C GLY A 412 22.78 30.07 -12.57
N ILE A 413 21.51 29.66 -12.57
CA ILE A 413 20.48 30.10 -13.51
C ILE A 413 20.12 31.58 -13.26
N ASP A 414 19.95 31.98 -11.98
CA ASP A 414 19.70 33.37 -11.61
C ASP A 414 20.86 34.29 -12.05
N ALA A 415 22.11 33.84 -11.86
CA ALA A 415 23.30 34.57 -12.35
C ALA A 415 23.32 34.68 -13.89
N ALA A 416 22.98 33.60 -14.60
CA ALA A 416 22.88 33.65 -16.06
C ALA A 416 21.73 34.55 -16.53
N ALA A 417 20.60 34.59 -15.81
CA ALA A 417 19.49 35.49 -16.08
C ALA A 417 19.89 36.98 -15.96
N VAL A 418 20.74 37.31 -15.01
CA VAL A 418 21.34 38.66 -14.89
C VAL A 418 22.23 39.00 -16.10
N ALA A 419 22.97 38.01 -16.60
CA ALA A 419 23.89 38.21 -17.72
C ALA A 419 23.18 38.29 -19.09
N MET A 420 22.21 37.41 -19.34
CA MET A 420 21.63 37.17 -20.67
C MET A 420 20.13 37.49 -20.77
N GLY A 421 19.47 37.77 -19.65
CA GLY A 421 18.04 37.87 -19.53
C GLY A 421 17.38 36.57 -19.03
N PRO A 422 16.21 36.66 -18.36
CA PRO A 422 15.59 35.52 -17.65
C PRO A 422 15.17 34.35 -18.57
N GLY A 423 14.84 34.66 -19.86
CA GLY A 423 14.41 33.64 -20.82
C GLY A 423 15.50 33.05 -21.69
N ALA A 424 16.75 33.49 -21.54
CA ALA A 424 17.82 33.12 -22.48
C ALA A 424 18.19 31.62 -22.45
N LEU A 425 18.01 30.96 -21.31
CA LEU A 425 18.30 29.53 -21.13
C LEU A 425 17.16 28.60 -21.50
N GLY A 426 15.96 29.12 -21.77
CA GLY A 426 14.79 28.36 -22.17
C GLY A 426 14.00 29.04 -23.26
N PRO A 427 14.60 29.32 -24.45
CA PRO A 427 13.90 29.98 -25.53
C PRO A 427 12.73 29.10 -26.02
N VAL A 428 11.67 29.76 -26.45
CA VAL A 428 10.63 29.09 -27.23
C VAL A 428 11.15 28.88 -28.64
N GLN A 429 10.96 27.69 -29.19
CA GLN A 429 11.48 27.29 -30.48
C GLN A 429 10.32 27.06 -31.44
N ILE A 430 10.32 27.75 -32.58
CA ILE A 430 9.29 27.67 -33.59
C ILE A 430 9.89 27.01 -34.83
N LEU A 431 9.43 25.79 -35.14
CA LEU A 431 9.84 25.03 -36.29
C LEU A 431 8.84 25.27 -37.44
N LEU A 432 9.33 25.65 -38.58
CA LEU A 432 8.58 25.77 -39.82
C LEU A 432 9.09 24.72 -40.80
N THR A 433 8.26 23.78 -41.21
CA THR A 433 8.60 22.73 -42.18
C THR A 433 7.90 23.04 -43.50
N PHE A 434 8.67 23.09 -44.58
CA PHE A 434 8.17 23.37 -45.95
C PHE A 434 8.24 22.12 -46.84
N ASP A 435 7.38 22.03 -47.85
CA ASP A 435 7.41 20.94 -48.85
C ASP A 435 8.65 21.00 -49.75
N GLY A 436 9.36 22.13 -49.79
CA GLY A 436 10.58 22.39 -50.56
C GLY A 436 11.76 22.81 -49.69
N ASN A 437 12.75 23.46 -50.31
CA ASN A 437 13.86 24.00 -49.56
C ASN A 437 13.41 25.29 -48.83
N ALA A 438 13.54 25.31 -47.49
CA ALA A 438 13.18 26.44 -46.65
C ALA A 438 13.94 27.73 -46.99
N GLN A 439 15.11 27.63 -47.68
CA GLN A 439 15.89 28.78 -48.15
C GLN A 439 15.44 29.34 -49.47
N ASP A 440 14.45 28.73 -50.15
CA ASP A 440 13.97 29.23 -51.41
C ASP A 440 13.36 30.63 -51.26
N PRO A 441 13.61 31.56 -52.19
CA PRO A 441 13.09 32.93 -52.11
C PRO A 441 11.54 33.00 -51.95
N GLN A 442 10.83 32.00 -52.42
CA GLN A 442 9.36 31.90 -52.27
C GLN A 442 8.92 31.77 -50.79
N HIS A 443 9.78 31.24 -49.91
CA HIS A 443 9.47 31.05 -48.49
C HIS A 443 9.96 32.24 -47.66
N GLY A 444 10.75 33.16 -48.21
CA GLY A 444 11.30 34.32 -47.49
C GLY A 444 10.23 35.21 -46.86
N GLN A 445 9.13 35.48 -47.56
CA GLN A 445 8.03 36.28 -47.03
C GLN A 445 7.33 35.55 -45.86
N ALA A 446 7.18 34.24 -45.92
CA ALA A 446 6.61 33.46 -44.87
C ALA A 446 7.48 33.46 -43.61
N LEU A 447 8.82 33.36 -43.75
CA LEU A 447 9.77 33.45 -42.66
C LEU A 447 9.74 34.83 -41.96
N GLU A 448 9.65 35.93 -42.78
CA GLU A 448 9.56 37.27 -42.20
C GLU A 448 8.24 37.50 -41.48
N ASN A 449 7.12 37.10 -42.07
CA ASN A 449 5.78 37.15 -41.43
C ASN A 449 5.77 36.34 -40.11
N ALA A 450 6.42 35.17 -40.10
CA ALA A 450 6.58 34.37 -38.89
C ALA A 450 7.35 35.16 -37.80
N LYS A 451 8.47 35.74 -38.18
CA LYS A 451 9.33 36.50 -37.27
C LYS A 451 8.62 37.74 -36.72
N GLU A 452 7.91 38.48 -37.55
CA GLU A 452 7.07 39.62 -37.11
C GLU A 452 5.96 39.20 -36.18
N THR A 453 5.24 38.13 -36.48
CA THR A 453 4.16 37.61 -35.65
C THR A 453 4.71 37.12 -34.28
N ILE A 454 5.82 36.40 -34.30
CA ILE A 454 6.49 35.94 -33.07
C ILE A 454 6.92 37.12 -32.20
N ALA A 455 7.45 38.19 -32.82
CA ALA A 455 7.88 39.41 -32.10
C ALA A 455 6.70 40.16 -31.42
N GLN A 456 5.46 40.00 -31.92
CA GLN A 456 4.25 40.57 -31.31
C GLN A 456 3.71 39.76 -30.13
N ALA A 457 4.22 38.54 -29.91
CA ALA A 457 3.73 37.68 -28.81
C ALA A 457 4.06 38.31 -27.43
N PRO A 458 3.18 38.16 -26.46
CA PRO A 458 3.44 38.68 -25.13
C PRO A 458 4.70 38.05 -24.52
N ASN A 459 5.40 38.84 -23.73
CA ASN A 459 6.63 38.42 -23.01
C ASN A 459 7.77 37.91 -23.91
N ILE A 460 7.86 38.31 -25.16
CA ILE A 460 9.02 38.10 -26.01
C ILE A 460 9.99 39.29 -25.87
N ALA A 461 11.25 39.00 -25.57
CA ALA A 461 12.33 39.99 -25.48
C ALA A 461 13.09 40.11 -26.79
N ARG A 462 13.32 39.01 -27.49
CA ARG A 462 14.12 38.98 -28.74
C ARG A 462 13.72 37.76 -29.57
N VAL A 463 13.71 37.91 -30.89
CA VAL A 463 13.50 36.84 -31.87
C VAL A 463 14.82 36.66 -32.65
N SER A 464 15.28 35.41 -32.85
CA SER A 464 16.48 35.12 -33.64
C SER A 464 16.16 35.13 -35.13
N ASP A 465 17.21 35.25 -35.94
CA ASP A 465 17.10 34.96 -37.37
C ASP A 465 16.83 33.45 -37.56
N PRO A 466 16.17 33.06 -38.67
CA PRO A 466 15.95 31.67 -38.97
C PRO A 466 17.24 30.86 -39.17
N ILE A 467 17.32 29.70 -38.57
CA ILE A 467 18.36 28.70 -38.76
C ILE A 467 17.77 27.57 -39.59
N PHE A 468 18.51 27.09 -40.58
CA PHE A 468 18.01 26.07 -41.53
C PHE A 468 18.60 24.70 -41.20
N SER A 469 17.76 23.66 -41.35
CA SER A 469 18.19 22.29 -41.12
C SER A 469 19.18 21.79 -42.15
N THR A 470 19.99 20.80 -41.82
CA THR A 470 20.89 20.14 -42.77
C THR A 470 20.19 19.48 -43.94
N GLY A 471 18.96 19.11 -43.78
CA GLY A 471 18.05 18.57 -44.82
C GLY A 471 17.44 19.66 -45.74
N GLY A 472 17.53 20.92 -45.35
CA GLY A 472 17.05 22.08 -46.10
C GLY A 472 15.54 22.32 -46.04
N HIS A 473 14.72 21.41 -45.47
CA HIS A 473 13.25 21.52 -45.44
C HIS A 473 12.73 22.33 -44.27
N ASP A 474 13.48 22.43 -43.19
CA ASP A 474 13.05 23.04 -41.94
C ASP A 474 13.80 24.36 -41.66
N ALA A 475 13.07 25.33 -41.12
CA ALA A 475 13.61 26.55 -40.55
C ALA A 475 13.23 26.68 -39.08
N LEU A 476 14.18 26.94 -38.21
CA LEU A 476 14.02 27.12 -36.78
C LEU A 476 14.18 28.56 -36.38
N ILE A 477 13.18 29.16 -35.73
CA ILE A 477 13.23 30.50 -35.15
C ILE A 477 13.18 30.36 -33.62
N SER A 478 14.14 30.95 -32.93
CA SER A 478 14.18 30.95 -31.47
C SER A 478 13.71 32.30 -30.90
N ALA A 479 12.77 32.27 -29.99
CA ALA A 479 12.23 33.43 -29.30
C ALA A 479 12.61 33.41 -27.82
N VAL A 480 13.38 34.41 -27.40
CA VAL A 480 13.83 34.57 -26.01
C VAL A 480 12.73 35.28 -25.21
N LEU A 481 12.31 34.70 -24.10
CA LEU A 481 11.31 35.28 -23.22
C LEU A 481 11.88 36.42 -22.37
N SER A 482 11.05 37.39 -22.01
CA SER A 482 11.38 38.45 -21.04
C SER A 482 11.05 38.03 -19.59
N VAL A 483 10.48 36.84 -19.42
CA VAL A 483 10.05 36.26 -18.13
C VAL A 483 10.75 34.90 -17.92
N ASP A 484 10.66 34.41 -16.69
CA ASP A 484 11.14 33.05 -16.34
C ASP A 484 10.40 32.01 -17.22
N PRO A 485 11.12 31.11 -17.92
CA PRO A 485 10.55 30.07 -18.76
C PRO A 485 9.54 29.13 -18.07
N GLU A 486 9.64 28.97 -16.76
CA GLU A 486 8.73 28.14 -15.95
C GLU A 486 7.56 28.93 -15.34
N ALA A 487 7.46 30.24 -15.58
CA ALA A 487 6.33 31.06 -15.11
C ALA A 487 5.06 30.81 -15.93
N ASN A 488 3.90 31.05 -15.32
CA ASN A 488 2.63 30.93 -16.02
C ASN A 488 2.55 31.87 -17.25
N ALA A 489 3.12 33.07 -17.13
CA ALA A 489 3.19 34.01 -18.25
C ALA A 489 3.95 33.47 -19.48
N ALA A 490 4.97 32.62 -19.28
CA ALA A 490 5.66 31.95 -20.38
C ALA A 490 4.76 30.89 -21.07
N ARG A 491 3.91 30.20 -20.32
CA ARG A 491 2.92 29.22 -20.84
C ARG A 491 1.83 29.92 -21.65
N ASP A 492 1.39 31.10 -21.18
CA ASP A 492 0.44 31.95 -21.92
C ASP A 492 1.04 32.38 -23.26
N THR A 493 2.35 32.69 -23.30
CA THR A 493 3.08 33.00 -24.53
C THR A 493 3.09 31.81 -25.50
N VAL A 494 3.37 30.58 -25.02
CA VAL A 494 3.32 29.37 -25.86
C VAL A 494 1.92 29.16 -26.44
N SER A 495 0.89 29.31 -25.60
CA SER A 495 -0.51 29.19 -26.04
C SER A 495 -0.87 30.21 -27.10
N TRP A 496 -0.43 31.46 -26.92
CA TRP A 496 -0.63 32.57 -27.88
C TRP A 496 0.07 32.27 -29.21
N LEU A 497 1.35 31.83 -29.18
CA LEU A 497 2.11 31.48 -30.37
C LEU A 497 1.45 30.35 -31.18
N ARG A 498 0.97 29.30 -30.50
CA ARG A 498 0.26 28.18 -31.13
C ARG A 498 -1.05 28.58 -31.81
N ALA A 499 -1.72 29.61 -31.27
CA ALA A 499 -2.96 30.12 -31.86
C ALA A 499 -2.71 31.06 -33.04
N ASN A 500 -1.71 31.96 -32.93
CA ASN A 500 -1.61 33.10 -33.85
C ASN A 500 -0.59 32.86 -35.00
N VAL A 501 0.52 32.14 -34.77
CA VAL A 501 1.53 31.94 -35.83
C VAL A 501 0.99 31.09 -36.99
N PRO A 502 0.25 29.97 -36.78
CA PRO A 502 -0.37 29.24 -37.86
C PRO A 502 -1.40 30.07 -38.65
N ASP A 503 -2.16 30.94 -37.96
CA ASP A 503 -3.13 31.82 -38.60
C ASP A 503 -2.48 32.85 -39.53
N ALA A 504 -1.35 33.41 -39.10
CA ALA A 504 -0.56 34.35 -39.92
C ALA A 504 0.07 33.70 -41.17
N LEU A 505 0.27 32.38 -41.17
CA LEU A 505 0.98 31.63 -42.20
C LEU A 505 0.06 30.66 -43.00
N LYS A 506 -1.25 30.76 -42.90
CA LYS A 506 -2.22 29.85 -43.56
C LYS A 506 -1.99 29.64 -45.08
N ASN A 507 -1.42 30.63 -45.74
CA ASN A 507 -1.23 30.61 -47.22
C ASN A 507 0.21 30.27 -47.63
N SER A 508 1.08 29.92 -46.66
CA SER A 508 2.51 29.69 -46.96
C SER A 508 2.86 28.24 -47.24
N GLY A 509 1.92 27.29 -47.00
CA GLY A 509 2.21 25.86 -47.09
C GLY A 509 3.18 25.34 -46.04
N ALA A 510 3.52 26.14 -45.00
CA ALA A 510 4.39 25.73 -43.95
C ALA A 510 3.61 25.02 -42.83
N ASP A 511 4.09 23.85 -42.40
CA ASP A 511 3.67 23.22 -41.17
C ASP A 511 4.44 23.80 -39.97
N ILE A 512 3.71 24.25 -38.93
CA ILE A 512 4.28 25.01 -37.83
C ILE A 512 4.16 24.23 -36.54
N SER A 513 5.27 24.11 -35.80
CA SER A 513 5.31 23.49 -34.49
C SER A 513 6.03 24.38 -33.50
N VAL A 514 5.43 24.59 -32.32
CA VAL A 514 5.99 25.39 -31.23
C VAL A 514 6.50 24.47 -30.15
N GLY A 515 7.80 24.55 -29.88
CA GLY A 515 8.54 23.71 -28.93
C GLY A 515 9.46 24.51 -28.00
N GLY A 516 10.47 23.85 -27.53
CA GLY A 516 11.40 24.34 -26.52
C GLY A 516 11.01 23.94 -25.10
N PRO A 517 11.86 24.21 -24.08
CA PRO A 517 11.67 23.72 -22.72
C PRO A 517 10.32 24.13 -22.09
N THR A 518 9.91 25.39 -22.27
CA THR A 518 8.61 25.88 -21.80
C THR A 518 7.41 25.15 -22.42
N ALA A 519 7.48 24.94 -23.75
CA ALA A 519 6.41 24.24 -24.46
C ALA A 519 6.34 22.76 -24.10
N LEU A 520 7.46 22.12 -23.80
CA LEU A 520 7.53 20.73 -23.35
C LEU A 520 6.84 20.55 -22.01
N LEU A 521 7.12 21.41 -21.02
CA LEU A 521 6.45 21.38 -19.72
C LEU A 521 4.96 21.72 -19.86
N PHE A 522 4.59 22.65 -20.73
CA PHE A 522 3.20 22.98 -21.02
C PHE A 522 2.43 21.81 -21.61
N ASP A 523 3.01 21.10 -22.58
CA ASP A 523 2.39 19.92 -23.20
C ASP A 523 2.22 18.78 -22.19
N TYR A 524 3.20 18.60 -21.31
CA TYR A 524 3.15 17.63 -20.23
C TYR A 524 1.98 17.93 -19.26
N ASP A 525 1.90 19.17 -18.75
CA ASP A 525 0.85 19.58 -17.83
C ASP A 525 -0.55 19.41 -18.44
N ASN A 526 -0.71 19.87 -19.68
CA ASN A 526 -1.95 19.74 -20.44
C ASN A 526 -2.34 18.27 -20.67
N ARG A 527 -1.36 17.42 -21.00
CA ARG A 527 -1.59 15.98 -21.17
C ARG A 527 -2.05 15.32 -19.87
N VAL A 528 -1.41 15.63 -18.75
CA VAL A 528 -1.77 15.11 -17.43
C VAL A 528 -3.17 15.57 -17.02
N GLU A 529 -3.48 16.84 -17.19
CA GLU A 529 -4.79 17.42 -16.86
C GLU A 529 -5.92 16.74 -17.64
N HIS A 530 -5.78 16.61 -18.95
CA HIS A 530 -6.80 15.95 -19.79
C HIS A 530 -6.95 14.45 -19.50
N ALA A 531 -5.87 13.76 -19.14
CA ALA A 531 -5.90 12.34 -18.82
C ALA A 531 -6.40 12.05 -17.38
N LEU A 532 -6.32 13.02 -16.47
CA LEU A 532 -6.64 12.84 -15.04
C LEU A 532 -8.05 12.28 -14.83
N LEU A 533 -9.04 12.79 -15.57
CA LEU A 533 -10.42 12.30 -15.47
C LEU A 533 -10.53 10.82 -15.90
N GLY A 534 -9.80 10.43 -16.95
CA GLY A 534 -9.74 9.04 -17.40
C GLY A 534 -9.09 8.11 -16.36
N VAL A 535 -7.99 8.53 -15.76
CA VAL A 535 -7.33 7.80 -14.66
C VAL A 535 -8.25 7.68 -13.44
N PHE A 536 -8.92 8.77 -13.07
CA PHE A 536 -9.88 8.80 -11.97
C PHE A 536 -11.03 7.81 -12.22
N ALA A 537 -11.65 7.86 -13.38
CA ALA A 537 -12.73 6.96 -13.76
C ALA A 537 -12.27 5.49 -13.75
N PHE A 538 -11.09 5.21 -14.33
CA PHE A 538 -10.51 3.87 -14.35
C PHE A 538 -10.30 3.31 -12.93
N VAL A 539 -9.68 4.10 -12.05
CA VAL A 539 -9.38 3.68 -10.67
C VAL A 539 -10.68 3.50 -9.87
N CYS A 540 -11.67 4.38 -10.01
CA CYS A 540 -12.98 4.24 -9.35
C CYS A 540 -13.74 3.00 -9.82
N VAL A 541 -13.77 2.72 -11.11
CA VAL A 541 -14.44 1.53 -11.68
C VAL A 541 -13.73 0.26 -11.20
N LEU A 542 -12.40 0.24 -11.26
CA LEU A 542 -11.60 -0.89 -10.78
C LEU A 542 -11.88 -1.15 -9.29
N ALA A 543 -11.83 -0.11 -8.47
CA ALA A 543 -12.12 -0.18 -7.04
C ALA A 543 -13.53 -0.71 -6.77
N PHE A 544 -14.53 -0.19 -7.48
CA PHE A 544 -15.91 -0.65 -7.36
C PHE A 544 -16.05 -2.14 -7.71
N VAL A 545 -15.44 -2.59 -8.81
CA VAL A 545 -15.49 -3.99 -9.23
C VAL A 545 -14.81 -4.91 -8.21
N MET A 546 -13.65 -4.51 -7.71
CA MET A 546 -12.90 -5.29 -6.72
C MET A 546 -13.65 -5.39 -5.37
N LEU A 547 -14.19 -4.27 -4.88
CA LEU A 547 -15.03 -4.26 -3.66
C LEU A 547 -16.31 -5.06 -3.86
N LEU A 548 -16.95 -4.95 -5.02
CA LEU A 548 -18.15 -5.72 -5.37
C LEU A 548 -17.86 -7.22 -5.37
N ALA A 549 -16.77 -7.65 -6.00
CA ALA A 549 -16.36 -9.05 -6.04
C ALA A 549 -16.08 -9.62 -4.64
N THR A 550 -15.45 -8.81 -3.77
CA THR A 550 -15.05 -9.22 -2.42
C THR A 550 -16.21 -9.19 -1.43
N LEU A 551 -16.97 -8.09 -1.41
CA LEU A 551 -18.03 -7.85 -0.42
C LEU A 551 -19.39 -8.40 -0.87
N ARG A 552 -19.57 -8.69 -2.17
CA ARG A 552 -20.85 -9.12 -2.77
C ARG A 552 -22.01 -8.19 -2.42
N SER A 553 -21.75 -6.88 -2.42
CA SER A 553 -22.74 -5.84 -2.18
C SER A 553 -22.43 -4.59 -2.98
N PRO A 554 -23.27 -4.19 -3.94
CA PRO A 554 -23.10 -2.94 -4.67
C PRO A 554 -23.15 -1.70 -3.78
N VAL A 555 -23.96 -1.75 -2.71
CA VAL A 555 -24.12 -0.63 -1.77
C VAL A 555 -22.84 -0.40 -0.98
N LEU A 556 -22.20 -1.47 -0.48
CA LEU A 556 -20.94 -1.36 0.24
C LEU A 556 -19.80 -0.95 -0.71
N ALA A 557 -19.78 -1.52 -1.93
CA ALA A 557 -18.77 -1.16 -2.93
C ALA A 557 -18.84 0.33 -3.30
N LEU A 558 -20.06 0.85 -3.56
CA LEU A 558 -20.24 2.27 -3.87
C LEU A 558 -19.84 3.18 -2.71
N LYS A 559 -20.23 2.82 -1.48
CA LYS A 559 -19.82 3.57 -0.28
C LYS A 559 -18.31 3.61 -0.12
N GLY A 560 -17.63 2.47 -0.31
CA GLY A 560 -16.18 2.39 -0.23
C GLY A 560 -15.51 3.34 -1.22
N VAL A 561 -15.91 3.29 -2.50
CA VAL A 561 -15.37 4.19 -3.53
C VAL A 561 -15.59 5.66 -3.15
N VAL A 562 -16.82 6.04 -2.75
CA VAL A 562 -17.12 7.44 -2.37
C VAL A 562 -16.29 7.89 -1.17
N MET A 563 -16.11 7.05 -0.16
CA MET A 563 -15.30 7.37 1.02
C MET A 563 -13.83 7.53 0.67
N THR A 564 -13.29 6.66 -0.20
CA THR A 564 -11.90 6.79 -0.65
C THR A 564 -11.69 8.04 -1.50
N VAL A 565 -12.62 8.37 -2.41
CA VAL A 565 -12.59 9.64 -3.16
C VAL A 565 -12.54 10.84 -2.22
N LEU A 566 -13.35 10.82 -1.15
CA LEU A 566 -13.36 11.90 -0.18
C LEU A 566 -12.04 12.01 0.60
N SER A 567 -11.40 10.87 0.92
CA SER A 567 -10.06 10.85 1.54
C SER A 567 -8.99 11.43 0.62
N VAL A 568 -9.03 11.08 -0.67
CA VAL A 568 -8.11 11.64 -1.69
C VAL A 568 -8.33 13.14 -1.87
N ALA A 569 -9.58 13.59 -1.95
CA ALA A 569 -9.90 15.01 -2.03
C ALA A 569 -9.39 15.78 -0.80
N ALA A 570 -9.51 15.22 0.40
CA ALA A 570 -8.95 15.77 1.62
C ALA A 570 -7.41 15.85 1.58
N ALA A 571 -6.75 14.83 1.01
CA ALA A 571 -5.31 14.86 0.81
C ALA A 571 -4.88 15.96 -0.17
N TYR A 572 -5.60 16.14 -1.28
CA TYR A 572 -5.34 17.23 -2.23
C TYR A 572 -5.55 18.61 -1.59
N GLY A 573 -6.62 18.78 -0.81
CA GLY A 573 -6.83 20.01 -0.05
C GLY A 573 -5.69 20.30 0.93
N SER A 574 -5.16 19.26 1.57
CA SER A 574 -4.00 19.38 2.47
C SER A 574 -2.72 19.80 1.72
N LEU A 575 -2.51 19.33 0.49
CA LEU A 575 -1.40 19.79 -0.35
C LEU A 575 -1.48 21.29 -0.61
N VAL A 576 -2.68 21.79 -0.92
CA VAL A 576 -2.91 23.24 -1.12
C VAL A 576 -2.59 24.02 0.14
N ILE A 577 -3.08 23.56 1.30
CA ILE A 577 -2.83 24.21 2.61
C ILE A 577 -1.34 24.24 2.91
N VAL A 578 -0.63 23.14 2.73
CA VAL A 578 0.78 23.01 3.11
C VAL A 578 1.70 23.74 2.12
N PHE A 579 1.54 23.50 0.81
CA PHE A 579 2.50 23.94 -0.20
C PHE A 579 2.05 25.21 -0.93
N GLN A 580 0.77 25.39 -1.32
CA GLN A 580 0.37 26.58 -2.06
C GLN A 580 0.11 27.77 -1.11
N TRP A 581 -0.59 27.53 0.01
CA TRP A 581 -0.85 28.57 0.99
C TRP A 581 0.32 28.78 1.96
N GLY A 582 1.20 27.78 2.13
CA GLY A 582 2.39 27.87 2.96
C GLY A 582 2.10 27.91 4.46
N TRP A 583 0.95 27.37 4.94
CA TRP A 583 0.60 27.44 6.36
C TRP A 583 1.58 26.71 7.29
N LEU A 584 2.35 25.78 6.75
CA LEU A 584 3.32 24.99 7.51
C LEU A 584 4.78 25.32 7.15
N GLU A 585 5.08 26.51 6.61
CA GLU A 585 6.44 26.96 6.32
C GLU A 585 7.35 26.92 7.56
N PHE A 586 6.79 27.18 8.75
CA PHE A 586 7.51 27.10 10.02
C PHE A 586 8.05 25.69 10.38
N LEU A 587 7.53 24.64 9.72
CA LEU A 587 8.01 23.26 9.85
C LEU A 587 9.06 22.90 8.78
N GLY A 588 9.43 23.83 7.90
CA GLY A 588 10.40 23.62 6.83
C GLY A 588 9.79 23.22 5.48
N PHE A 589 8.46 23.30 5.31
CA PHE A 589 7.84 23.11 3.99
C PHE A 589 7.93 24.41 3.18
N HIS A 590 8.54 24.31 1.99
CA HIS A 590 8.66 25.46 1.11
C HIS A 590 7.41 25.65 0.25
N LYS A 591 7.00 26.92 0.10
CA LYS A 591 5.87 27.27 -0.75
C LYS A 591 6.18 26.97 -2.21
N ALA A 592 5.31 26.18 -2.84
CA ALA A 592 5.43 25.75 -4.23
C ALA A 592 4.06 25.40 -4.82
N ASN A 593 3.93 25.47 -6.15
CA ASN A 593 2.79 24.88 -6.84
C ASN A 593 2.82 23.35 -6.68
N ILE A 594 1.67 22.71 -6.83
CA ILE A 594 1.59 21.26 -6.81
C ILE A 594 2.10 20.72 -8.15
N ASP A 595 3.05 19.78 -8.09
CA ASP A 595 3.57 19.14 -9.30
C ASP A 595 2.47 18.34 -10.01
N SER A 596 2.38 18.49 -11.32
CA SER A 596 1.32 17.87 -12.14
C SER A 596 1.33 16.33 -12.08
N SER A 597 2.46 15.73 -11.74
CA SER A 597 2.59 14.27 -11.56
C SER A 597 1.93 13.77 -10.26
N ILE A 598 1.75 14.64 -9.25
CA ILE A 598 1.27 14.24 -7.92
C ILE A 598 -0.19 13.79 -7.90
N PRO A 599 -1.15 14.53 -8.49
CA PRO A 599 -2.56 14.13 -8.41
C PRO A 599 -2.82 12.71 -8.94
N PRO A 600 -2.42 12.31 -10.16
CA PRO A 600 -2.69 10.96 -10.65
C PRO A 600 -1.95 9.88 -9.86
N LEU A 601 -0.72 10.15 -9.42
CA LEU A 601 0.08 9.20 -8.68
C LEU A 601 -0.46 8.99 -7.25
N ALA A 602 -0.77 10.07 -6.54
CA ALA A 602 -1.35 10.01 -5.21
C ALA A 602 -2.75 9.35 -5.23
N LEU A 603 -3.56 9.62 -6.26
CA LEU A 603 -4.85 8.96 -6.48
C LEU A 603 -4.69 7.44 -6.56
N ALA A 604 -3.88 6.96 -7.50
CA ALA A 604 -3.71 5.53 -7.75
C ALA A 604 -3.11 4.80 -6.53
N LEU A 605 -2.11 5.43 -5.89
CA LEU A 605 -1.48 4.89 -4.67
C LEU A 605 -2.46 4.83 -3.50
N THR A 606 -3.17 5.91 -3.22
CA THR A 606 -4.09 5.98 -2.10
C THR A 606 -5.21 4.97 -2.26
N PHE A 607 -5.84 4.90 -3.43
CA PHE A 607 -6.84 3.88 -3.70
C PHE A 607 -6.31 2.46 -3.49
N GLY A 608 -5.11 2.17 -4.02
CA GLY A 608 -4.48 0.87 -3.83
C GLY A 608 -4.25 0.53 -2.36
N LEU A 609 -3.63 1.45 -1.61
CA LEU A 609 -3.22 1.23 -0.23
C LEU A 609 -4.38 1.25 0.79
N THR A 610 -5.44 2.01 0.53
CA THR A 610 -6.57 2.11 1.49
C THR A 610 -7.58 0.99 1.34
N MET A 611 -7.72 0.42 0.14
CA MET A 611 -8.70 -0.61 -0.16
C MET A 611 -8.52 -1.90 0.66
N ASP A 612 -7.28 -2.25 0.96
CA ASP A 612 -6.92 -3.46 1.71
C ASP A 612 -7.53 -3.49 3.10
N TYR A 613 -7.44 -2.38 3.79
CA TYR A 613 -7.99 -2.26 5.13
C TYR A 613 -9.52 -2.20 5.13
N GLU A 614 -10.12 -1.67 4.07
CA GLU A 614 -11.57 -1.66 3.91
C GLU A 614 -12.10 -3.07 3.72
N ILE A 615 -11.47 -3.83 2.82
CA ILE A 615 -11.81 -5.25 2.60
C ILE A 615 -11.65 -6.03 3.91
N PHE A 616 -10.55 -5.84 4.65
CA PHE A 616 -10.27 -6.54 5.89
C PHE A 616 -11.32 -6.25 6.98
N LEU A 617 -11.70 -4.97 7.16
CA LEU A 617 -12.73 -4.58 8.13
C LEU A 617 -14.10 -5.12 7.73
N LEU A 618 -14.51 -4.89 6.49
CA LEU A 618 -15.86 -5.26 6.02
C LEU A 618 -16.04 -6.78 5.86
N ALA A 619 -14.98 -7.54 5.55
CA ALA A 619 -15.04 -8.99 5.53
C ALA A 619 -15.33 -9.56 6.93
N ARG A 620 -14.68 -9.04 7.99
CA ARG A 620 -14.99 -9.43 9.38
C ARG A 620 -16.39 -9.02 9.83
N VAL A 621 -16.84 -7.83 9.43
CA VAL A 621 -18.23 -7.41 9.69
C VAL A 621 -19.21 -8.35 8.99
N ARG A 622 -18.94 -8.70 7.72
CA ARG A 622 -19.78 -9.63 6.93
C ARG A 622 -19.85 -11.02 7.57
N GLU A 623 -18.72 -11.57 7.96
CA GLU A 623 -18.65 -12.88 8.62
C GLU A 623 -19.52 -12.91 9.88
N ARG A 624 -19.40 -11.88 10.72
CA ARG A 624 -20.21 -11.80 11.95
C ARG A 624 -21.69 -11.61 11.64
N TYR A 625 -22.01 -10.77 10.65
CA TYR A 625 -23.39 -10.55 10.22
C TYR A 625 -24.05 -11.83 9.70
N LEU A 626 -23.34 -12.63 8.89
CA LEU A 626 -23.88 -13.91 8.40
C LEU A 626 -24.14 -14.93 9.52
N ARG A 627 -23.45 -14.78 10.67
CA ARG A 627 -23.66 -15.66 11.84
C ARG A 627 -24.78 -15.16 12.77
N THR A 628 -24.92 -13.86 12.94
CA THR A 628 -25.82 -13.26 13.96
C THR A 628 -27.09 -12.64 13.37
N GLY A 629 -27.06 -12.20 12.10
CA GLY A 629 -28.14 -11.43 11.51
C GLY A 629 -28.26 -9.99 12.03
N ASP A 630 -27.44 -9.58 13.02
CA ASP A 630 -27.44 -8.26 13.63
C ASP A 630 -26.30 -7.42 13.05
N CYS A 631 -26.66 -6.32 12.37
CA CYS A 631 -25.72 -5.41 11.76
C CYS A 631 -24.94 -4.59 12.81
N ALA A 632 -25.57 -4.20 13.91
CA ALA A 632 -24.95 -3.38 14.94
C ALA A 632 -23.88 -4.19 15.72
N ASP A 633 -24.20 -5.43 16.10
CA ASP A 633 -23.22 -6.33 16.70
C ASP A 633 -22.09 -6.64 15.73
N ALA A 634 -22.39 -6.90 14.46
CA ALA A 634 -21.39 -7.21 13.45
C ALA A 634 -20.38 -6.06 13.24
N VAL A 635 -20.87 -4.83 13.15
CA VAL A 635 -20.01 -3.63 13.02
C VAL A 635 -19.18 -3.42 14.27
N SER A 636 -19.78 -3.49 15.46
CA SER A 636 -19.07 -3.35 16.73
C SER A 636 -17.99 -4.43 16.89
N PHE A 637 -18.27 -5.66 16.50
CA PHE A 637 -17.31 -6.76 16.50
C PHE A 637 -16.17 -6.51 15.50
N GLY A 638 -16.49 -6.17 14.26
CA GLY A 638 -15.51 -5.91 13.20
C GLY A 638 -14.54 -4.79 13.58
N VAL A 639 -15.06 -3.65 14.06
CA VAL A 639 -14.20 -2.53 14.49
C VAL A 639 -13.34 -2.92 15.70
N ARG A 640 -13.93 -3.55 16.73
CA ARG A 640 -13.20 -3.95 17.94
C ARG A 640 -12.04 -4.90 17.65
N THR A 641 -12.23 -5.85 16.73
CA THR A 641 -11.20 -6.83 16.39
C THR A 641 -10.15 -6.29 15.43
N SER A 642 -10.55 -5.40 14.53
CA SER A 642 -9.68 -4.89 13.45
C SER A 642 -9.00 -3.56 13.80
N ALA A 643 -9.60 -2.70 14.65
CA ALA A 643 -9.12 -1.34 14.89
C ALA A 643 -7.65 -1.27 15.32
N ARG A 644 -7.20 -2.17 16.18
CA ARG A 644 -5.81 -2.21 16.63
C ARG A 644 -4.84 -2.52 15.50
N THR A 645 -5.18 -3.49 14.64
CA THR A 645 -4.34 -3.87 13.49
C THR A 645 -4.30 -2.72 12.50
N ILE A 646 -5.46 -2.15 12.15
CA ILE A 646 -5.59 -1.04 11.21
C ILE A 646 -4.83 0.19 11.71
N THR A 647 -5.00 0.58 12.98
CA THR A 647 -4.32 1.77 13.53
C THR A 647 -2.81 1.58 13.62
N SER A 648 -2.32 0.38 13.96
CA SER A 648 -0.88 0.10 13.98
C SER A 648 -0.27 0.16 12.60
N ALA A 649 -0.92 -0.43 11.62
CA ALA A 649 -0.49 -0.43 10.23
C ALA A 649 -0.52 0.98 9.62
N ALA A 650 -1.62 1.71 9.82
CA ALA A 650 -1.73 3.09 9.38
C ALA A 650 -0.64 3.98 9.99
N LEU A 651 -0.36 3.83 11.29
CA LEU A 651 0.68 4.61 11.96
C LEU A 651 2.07 4.35 11.36
N ILE A 652 2.37 3.10 10.99
CA ILE A 652 3.64 2.75 10.35
C ILE A 652 3.73 3.39 8.96
N MET A 653 2.67 3.26 8.15
CA MET A 653 2.65 3.88 6.82
C MET A 653 2.74 5.41 6.90
N ILE A 654 1.97 6.04 7.79
CA ILE A 654 2.04 7.48 8.04
C ILE A 654 3.47 7.89 8.42
N ALA A 655 4.14 7.13 9.30
CA ALA A 655 5.51 7.41 9.69
C ALA A 655 6.49 7.34 8.50
N VAL A 656 6.34 6.33 7.63
CA VAL A 656 7.13 6.22 6.39
C VAL A 656 6.92 7.44 5.49
N PHE A 657 5.66 7.75 5.17
CA PHE A 657 5.34 8.84 4.25
C PHE A 657 5.71 10.22 4.82
N ILE A 658 5.54 10.45 6.13
CA ILE A 658 6.00 11.67 6.80
C ILE A 658 7.52 11.82 6.70
N GLY A 659 8.30 10.74 6.81
CA GLY A 659 9.74 10.82 6.64
C GLY A 659 10.15 11.31 5.26
N PHE A 660 9.41 10.93 4.21
CA PHE A 660 9.60 11.47 2.86
C PHE A 660 8.97 12.86 2.66
N ALA A 661 7.99 13.26 3.48
CA ALA A 661 7.44 14.61 3.47
C ALA A 661 8.48 15.69 3.82
N PHE A 662 9.54 15.31 4.53
CA PHE A 662 10.69 16.17 4.85
C PHE A 662 11.88 15.96 3.89
N ALA A 663 11.67 15.34 2.72
CA ALA A 663 12.66 15.31 1.65
C ALA A 663 12.90 16.73 1.11
N GLY A 664 14.12 16.99 0.65
CA GLY A 664 14.51 18.31 0.12
C GLY A 664 13.77 18.67 -1.17
N MET A 665 13.40 17.67 -1.99
CA MET A 665 12.69 17.90 -3.25
C MET A 665 11.17 18.02 -3.03
N PRO A 666 10.52 19.11 -3.51
CA PRO A 666 9.08 19.34 -3.39
C PRO A 666 8.20 18.21 -3.93
N LEU A 667 8.53 17.59 -5.06
CA LEU A 667 7.77 16.47 -5.64
C LEU A 667 7.68 15.30 -4.65
N VAL A 668 8.80 14.90 -4.06
CA VAL A 668 8.87 13.80 -3.09
C VAL A 668 8.13 14.16 -1.80
N ALA A 669 8.33 15.40 -1.32
CA ALA A 669 7.65 15.91 -0.14
C ALA A 669 6.13 15.97 -0.32
N GLN A 670 5.65 16.46 -1.47
CA GLN A 670 4.22 16.53 -1.80
C GLN A 670 3.59 15.14 -1.84
N LEU A 671 4.24 14.16 -2.47
CA LEU A 671 3.75 12.79 -2.49
C LEU A 671 3.71 12.18 -1.08
N GLY A 672 4.74 12.44 -0.27
CA GLY A 672 4.79 12.03 1.13
C GLY A 672 3.64 12.59 1.95
N VAL A 673 3.38 13.89 1.86
CA VAL A 673 2.25 14.55 2.56
C VAL A 673 0.91 14.03 2.06
N ALA A 674 0.70 13.92 0.75
CA ALA A 674 -0.56 13.43 0.18
C ALA A 674 -0.90 12.02 0.71
N CYS A 675 0.04 11.08 0.62
CA CYS A 675 -0.17 9.71 1.09
C CYS A 675 -0.33 9.64 2.61
N ALA A 676 0.48 10.39 3.38
CA ALA A 676 0.37 10.41 4.84
C ALA A 676 -1.00 10.91 5.30
N VAL A 677 -1.48 12.03 4.75
CA VAL A 677 -2.79 12.60 5.09
C VAL A 677 -3.94 11.70 4.62
N ALA A 678 -3.88 11.18 3.39
CA ALA A 678 -4.90 10.27 2.88
C ALA A 678 -5.07 9.05 3.79
N ILE A 679 -3.97 8.40 4.18
CA ILE A 679 -3.99 7.23 5.06
C ILE A 679 -4.44 7.61 6.48
N ALA A 680 -3.99 8.75 7.01
CA ALA A 680 -4.38 9.22 8.34
C ALA A 680 -5.89 9.47 8.42
N VAL A 681 -6.44 10.17 7.44
CA VAL A 681 -7.87 10.49 7.34
C VAL A 681 -8.69 9.21 7.12
N ASP A 682 -8.24 8.33 6.23
CA ASP A 682 -8.92 7.06 5.95
C ASP A 682 -8.96 6.16 7.19
N ALA A 683 -7.81 5.92 7.81
CA ALA A 683 -7.72 5.02 8.98
C ALA A 683 -8.43 5.55 10.23
N THR A 684 -8.60 6.87 10.37
CA THR A 684 -9.24 7.49 11.54
C THR A 684 -10.67 7.91 11.27
N VAL A 685 -10.88 8.97 10.47
CA VAL A 685 -12.19 9.58 10.25
C VAL A 685 -13.10 8.65 9.46
N VAL A 686 -12.60 8.08 8.36
CA VAL A 686 -13.44 7.25 7.50
C VAL A 686 -13.76 5.93 8.19
N ARG A 687 -12.77 5.16 8.62
CA ARG A 687 -12.99 3.78 9.14
C ARG A 687 -13.52 3.69 10.55
N LEU A 688 -13.11 4.63 11.42
CA LEU A 688 -13.52 4.58 12.83
C LEU A 688 -14.74 5.42 13.14
N VAL A 689 -15.18 6.29 12.20
CA VAL A 689 -16.37 7.13 12.39
C VAL A 689 -17.37 6.94 11.25
N LEU A 690 -16.97 7.22 9.99
CA LEU A 690 -17.89 7.29 8.86
C LEU A 690 -18.43 5.91 8.47
N VAL A 691 -17.58 4.88 8.38
CA VAL A 691 -17.99 3.50 8.06
C VAL A 691 -18.99 2.95 9.08
N PRO A 692 -18.71 2.94 10.41
CA PRO A 692 -19.67 2.47 11.40
C PRO A 692 -20.98 3.25 11.39
N ALA A 693 -20.92 4.59 11.24
CA ALA A 693 -22.11 5.44 11.19
C ALA A 693 -22.98 5.12 9.97
N LEU A 694 -22.40 5.04 8.77
CA LEU A 694 -23.15 4.70 7.55
C LEU A 694 -23.67 3.26 7.55
N MET A 695 -22.92 2.32 8.15
CA MET A 695 -23.41 0.94 8.27
C MET A 695 -24.61 0.84 9.22
N ALA A 696 -24.60 1.59 10.33
CA ALA A 696 -25.74 1.68 11.24
C ALA A 696 -26.96 2.33 10.58
N MET A 697 -26.79 3.39 9.78
CA MET A 697 -27.88 4.07 9.07
C MET A 697 -28.56 3.20 8.02
N PHE A 698 -27.80 2.43 7.25
CA PHE A 698 -28.34 1.60 6.16
C PHE A 698 -28.75 0.20 6.62
N ASN A 699 -28.28 -0.26 7.76
CA ASN A 699 -28.63 -1.53 8.40
C ASN A 699 -28.64 -2.72 7.38
N GLN A 700 -29.74 -3.42 7.22
CA GLN A 700 -29.89 -4.57 6.32
C GLN A 700 -29.65 -4.23 4.83
N ARG A 701 -29.94 -2.98 4.40
CA ARG A 701 -29.72 -2.53 3.02
C ARG A 701 -28.23 -2.58 2.61
N ASN A 702 -27.30 -2.59 3.56
CA ASN A 702 -25.88 -2.76 3.28
C ASN A 702 -25.57 -4.07 2.55
N TRP A 703 -26.40 -5.10 2.74
CA TRP A 703 -26.15 -6.44 2.22
C TRP A 703 -26.99 -6.79 1.00
N TRP A 704 -27.66 -5.78 0.41
CA TRP A 704 -28.46 -5.98 -0.77
C TRP A 704 -27.62 -6.40 -1.98
N LEU A 705 -28.03 -7.52 -2.62
CA LEU A 705 -27.39 -8.06 -3.82
C LEU A 705 -28.48 -8.53 -4.79
N PRO A 706 -28.52 -8.04 -6.04
CA PRO A 706 -29.44 -8.53 -7.06
C PRO A 706 -29.16 -10.00 -7.41
N GLY A 707 -30.18 -10.82 -7.57
CA GLY A 707 -30.05 -12.27 -7.79
C GLY A 707 -29.29 -12.65 -9.08
N TRP A 708 -29.35 -11.81 -10.13
CA TRP A 708 -28.58 -12.02 -11.35
C TRP A 708 -27.05 -11.80 -11.09
N LEU A 709 -26.72 -10.84 -10.25
CA LEU A 709 -25.32 -10.50 -9.91
C LEU A 709 -24.71 -11.55 -8.96
N ASP A 710 -25.55 -12.14 -8.11
CA ASP A 710 -25.12 -13.21 -7.19
C ASP A 710 -24.63 -14.46 -7.94
N ARG A 711 -25.16 -14.74 -9.12
CA ARG A 711 -24.75 -15.88 -9.97
C ARG A 711 -23.43 -15.66 -10.69
N VAL A 712 -23.05 -14.41 -10.96
CA VAL A 712 -21.86 -14.05 -11.72
C VAL A 712 -20.63 -13.83 -10.81
N LEU A 713 -20.87 -13.35 -9.58
CA LEU A 713 -19.79 -12.99 -8.67
C LEU A 713 -19.13 -14.24 -8.06
N PRO A 714 -17.77 -14.26 -8.01
CA PRO A 714 -17.04 -15.35 -7.39
C PRO A 714 -17.32 -15.42 -5.88
N THR A 715 -17.39 -16.62 -5.33
CA THR A 715 -17.39 -16.84 -3.87
C THR A 715 -15.96 -16.87 -3.37
N VAL A 716 -15.47 -15.75 -2.86
CA VAL A 716 -14.13 -15.65 -2.25
C VAL A 716 -14.30 -15.62 -0.74
N ASP A 717 -13.77 -16.61 -0.06
CA ASP A 717 -13.76 -16.71 1.39
C ASP A 717 -12.33 -16.42 1.90
N PHE A 718 -12.15 -15.28 2.60
CA PHE A 718 -10.82 -14.81 3.00
C PHE A 718 -10.43 -15.25 4.41
N GLU A 719 -11.37 -15.74 5.25
CA GLU A 719 -11.11 -15.88 6.68
C GLU A 719 -11.30 -17.30 7.25
N THR A 720 -12.08 -18.15 6.61
CA THR A 720 -12.13 -19.55 7.01
C THR A 720 -11.01 -20.33 6.31
N PRO A 721 -9.99 -20.82 7.04
CA PRO A 721 -9.08 -21.79 6.44
C PRO A 721 -9.93 -22.96 5.95
N CYS A 722 -9.81 -23.34 4.69
CA CYS A 722 -10.31 -24.63 4.23
C CYS A 722 -9.52 -25.73 4.96
N VAL A 723 -9.96 -26.05 6.16
CA VAL A 723 -9.47 -27.21 6.91
C VAL A 723 -9.86 -28.50 6.19
N ASP A 724 -10.71 -28.36 5.16
CA ASP A 724 -11.45 -29.46 4.54
C ASP A 724 -10.81 -30.04 3.28
N GLU A 725 -9.71 -29.49 2.77
CA GLU A 725 -9.02 -30.01 1.57
C GLU A 725 -7.56 -30.41 1.79
N LEU A 726 -7.17 -30.80 2.99
CA LEU A 726 -5.97 -31.61 3.13
C LEU A 726 -6.32 -33.03 2.64
N PRO A 727 -5.78 -33.49 1.49
CA PRO A 727 -5.91 -34.91 1.14
C PRO A 727 -5.21 -35.67 2.25
N GLY A 728 -5.95 -36.55 2.93
CA GLY A 728 -5.44 -37.29 4.06
C GLY A 728 -4.18 -38.10 3.76
N PRO A 729 -3.08 -37.70 4.38
CA PRO A 729 -2.19 -38.72 4.91
C PRO A 729 -2.33 -38.84 6.45
N HIS A 730 -3.31 -38.15 7.07
CA HIS A 730 -3.39 -38.06 8.53
C HIS A 730 -4.20 -39.20 9.17
N THR A 731 -5.04 -39.88 8.40
CA THR A 731 -5.70 -41.08 8.88
C THR A 731 -4.73 -42.28 9.00
N GLU A 732 -3.77 -42.40 8.10
CA GLU A 732 -2.72 -43.40 8.21
C GLU A 732 -1.61 -43.01 9.21
N SER A 733 -1.33 -41.74 9.41
CA SER A 733 -0.33 -41.28 10.37
C SER A 733 -0.80 -41.36 11.81
N ALA A 734 -2.09 -41.16 12.07
CA ALA A 734 -2.66 -41.37 13.41
C ALA A 734 -2.60 -42.83 13.84
N LEU A 735 -2.72 -43.75 12.89
CA LEU A 735 -2.54 -45.20 13.13
C LEU A 735 -1.07 -45.64 13.22
N ARG A 736 -0.13 -44.88 12.63
CA ARG A 736 1.33 -45.21 12.70
C ARG A 736 2.06 -44.52 13.86
N LEU A 737 1.44 -43.59 14.58
CA LEU A 737 2.03 -42.89 15.73
C LEU A 737 1.94 -43.66 17.07
N GLN A 738 1.43 -44.87 17.06
CA GLN A 738 1.48 -45.76 18.22
C GLN A 738 2.91 -46.24 18.61
N GLY A 739 3.95 -45.80 17.89
CA GLY A 739 5.35 -46.15 18.13
C GLY A 739 6.30 -45.04 18.55
N SER A 740 5.86 -43.80 18.61
CA SER A 740 6.76 -42.66 18.99
C SER A 740 6.08 -41.78 20.04
N GLY A 741 6.53 -41.82 21.25
CA GLY A 741 6.07 -41.15 22.46
C GLY A 741 5.83 -39.64 22.32
N LEU A 742 4.80 -39.23 21.55
CA LEU A 742 4.38 -37.86 21.35
C LEU A 742 2.88 -37.74 21.61
N GLU A 743 2.55 -36.83 22.51
CA GLU A 743 1.27 -36.34 23.04
C GLU A 743 -0.03 -36.92 22.45
N GLU A 744 -0.87 -37.47 23.34
CA GLU A 744 -2.20 -38.01 23.10
C GLU A 744 -3.14 -37.04 22.36
N PRO A 745 -4.04 -37.56 21.47
CA PRO A 745 -5.05 -36.75 20.76
C PRO A 745 -6.07 -36.18 21.77
N ARG A 746 -6.15 -34.85 21.83
CA ARG A 746 -7.16 -34.17 22.68
C ARG A 746 -8.57 -34.42 22.12
N ILE A 747 -9.39 -35.13 22.84
CA ILE A 747 -10.79 -35.45 22.48
C ILE A 747 -11.64 -34.19 22.62
N ASP A 748 -12.28 -33.75 21.51
CA ASP A 748 -13.17 -32.59 21.52
C ASP A 748 -14.63 -33.01 21.78
N TYR A 749 -15.02 -33.04 23.04
CA TYR A 749 -16.38 -33.37 23.48
C TYR A 749 -17.46 -32.45 22.84
N HIS A 750 -17.14 -31.25 22.48
CA HIS A 750 -18.07 -30.35 21.81
C HIS A 750 -18.37 -30.80 20.38
N ALA A 751 -17.37 -31.22 19.64
CA ALA A 751 -17.54 -31.78 18.31
C ALA A 751 -18.37 -33.06 18.35
N ILE A 752 -18.16 -33.88 19.37
CA ILE A 752 -18.96 -35.12 19.61
C ILE A 752 -20.44 -34.78 19.88
N ALA A 753 -20.71 -33.86 20.82
CA ALA A 753 -22.07 -33.49 21.19
C ALA A 753 -22.85 -32.83 20.03
N VAL A 754 -22.20 -31.96 19.28
CA VAL A 754 -22.80 -31.28 18.11
C VAL A 754 -23.05 -32.23 16.96
N SER A 755 -22.11 -33.12 16.65
CA SER A 755 -22.27 -34.14 15.59
C SER A 755 -23.38 -35.12 15.93
N ALA A 756 -23.42 -35.62 17.17
CA ALA A 756 -24.46 -36.50 17.66
C ALA A 756 -25.87 -35.87 17.60
N ALA A 757 -25.99 -34.61 18.01
CA ALA A 757 -27.26 -33.87 17.98
C ALA A 757 -27.77 -33.64 16.54
N ARG A 758 -26.86 -33.42 15.58
CA ARG A 758 -27.21 -33.26 14.17
C ARG A 758 -27.65 -34.58 13.55
N LEU A 759 -26.94 -35.69 13.79
CA LEU A 759 -27.31 -37.00 13.30
C LEU A 759 -28.64 -37.50 13.88
N LYS A 760 -28.90 -37.24 15.15
CA LYS A 760 -30.18 -37.57 15.79
C LYS A 760 -31.34 -36.76 15.21
N ARG A 761 -31.17 -35.48 14.91
CA ARG A 761 -32.18 -34.65 14.24
C ARG A 761 -32.55 -35.20 12.87
N LEU A 762 -31.55 -35.60 12.07
CA LEU A 762 -31.78 -36.19 10.75
C LEU A 762 -32.51 -37.54 10.85
N ALA A 763 -32.22 -38.33 11.86
CA ALA A 763 -32.89 -39.62 12.07
C ALA A 763 -34.40 -39.45 12.45
N HIS A 764 -34.78 -38.33 13.03
CA HIS A 764 -36.18 -38.00 13.40
C HIS A 764 -36.90 -37.11 12.36
N GLY A 765 -36.41 -37.02 11.13
CA GLY A 765 -37.06 -36.34 10.00
C GLY A 765 -36.81 -34.83 9.90
N GLY A 766 -35.83 -34.29 10.60
CA GLY A 766 -35.43 -32.89 10.47
C GLY A 766 -34.60 -32.62 9.18
N THR A 767 -34.92 -31.55 8.46
CA THR A 767 -34.17 -31.11 7.27
C THR A 767 -32.97 -30.25 7.67
N VAL A 768 -31.78 -30.54 7.09
CA VAL A 768 -30.59 -29.74 7.25
C VAL A 768 -30.00 -29.53 5.85
N ALA A 769 -30.16 -28.34 5.28
CA ALA A 769 -29.61 -27.89 3.99
C ALA A 769 -30.06 -28.65 2.70
N ALA A 770 -29.67 -28.15 1.54
CA ALA A 770 -30.07 -28.65 0.22
C ALA A 770 -29.77 -30.16 -0.02
N PRO A 771 -30.56 -30.88 -0.81
CA PRO A 771 -30.51 -32.34 -0.97
C PRO A 771 -29.12 -32.91 -1.38
N ASP A 772 -28.39 -32.21 -2.19
CA ASP A 772 -27.12 -32.72 -2.74
C ASP A 772 -25.91 -32.59 -1.77
N ALA A 773 -26.03 -31.77 -0.74
CA ALA A 773 -24.99 -31.59 0.28
C ALA A 773 -25.22 -32.49 1.51
N GLN A 774 -26.42 -33.12 1.65
CA GLN A 774 -26.80 -33.89 2.83
C GLN A 774 -25.99 -35.18 2.98
N SER A 775 -25.69 -35.90 1.91
CA SER A 775 -25.01 -37.18 1.98
C SER A 775 -23.56 -37.03 2.47
N VAL A 776 -22.82 -36.07 1.93
CA VAL A 776 -21.41 -35.83 2.27
C VAL A 776 -21.25 -35.31 3.70
N LEU A 777 -22.17 -34.43 4.16
CA LEU A 777 -22.16 -33.89 5.53
C LEU A 777 -22.53 -34.96 6.56
N VAL A 778 -23.46 -35.85 6.23
CA VAL A 778 -23.92 -36.97 7.11
C VAL A 778 -22.80 -37.98 7.29
N ASP A 779 -22.15 -38.42 6.21
CA ASP A 779 -21.00 -39.34 6.26
C ASP A 779 -19.85 -38.74 7.09
N ARG A 780 -19.55 -37.47 6.91
CA ARG A 780 -18.54 -36.79 7.68
C ARG A 780 -18.83 -36.67 9.18
N TRP A 781 -20.07 -36.35 9.55
CA TRP A 781 -20.46 -36.31 10.98
C TRP A 781 -20.42 -37.68 11.60
N ARG A 782 -20.81 -38.70 10.85
CA ARG A 782 -20.72 -40.11 11.27
C ARG A 782 -19.26 -40.53 11.51
N ASP A 783 -18.40 -40.30 10.56
CA ASP A 783 -17.00 -40.73 10.62
C ASP A 783 -16.25 -40.02 11.75
N ASN A 784 -16.43 -38.70 11.90
CA ASN A 784 -15.85 -37.94 13.01
C ASN A 784 -16.36 -38.44 14.38
N LEU A 785 -17.64 -38.76 14.46
CA LEU A 785 -18.24 -39.25 15.70
C LEU A 785 -17.78 -40.67 16.03
N THR A 786 -17.67 -41.53 15.03
CA THR A 786 -17.19 -42.92 15.19
C THR A 786 -15.76 -42.95 15.71
N VAL A 787 -14.87 -42.20 15.06
CA VAL A 787 -13.44 -42.07 15.48
C VAL A 787 -13.32 -41.54 16.92
N ALA A 788 -14.10 -40.51 17.26
CA ALA A 788 -14.06 -39.91 18.59
C ALA A 788 -14.62 -40.84 19.67
N LEU A 789 -15.68 -41.62 19.35
CA LEU A 789 -16.24 -42.61 20.27
C LEU A 789 -15.35 -43.82 20.45
N GLU A 790 -14.71 -44.32 19.40
CA GLU A 790 -13.71 -45.40 19.46
C GLU A 790 -12.50 -44.98 20.28
N ALA A 791 -12.00 -43.74 20.13
CA ALA A 791 -10.93 -43.20 20.96
C ALA A 791 -11.31 -43.13 22.46
N LEU A 792 -12.57 -42.76 22.75
CA LEU A 792 -13.09 -42.75 24.12
C LEU A 792 -13.31 -44.15 24.72
N GLN A 793 -13.54 -45.17 23.86
CA GLN A 793 -13.68 -46.56 24.29
C GLN A 793 -12.35 -47.29 24.40
N ALA A 794 -11.37 -46.98 23.57
CA ALA A 794 -10.07 -47.61 23.54
C ALA A 794 -9.21 -47.34 24.79
N GLY A 795 -9.47 -46.23 25.49
CA GLY A 795 -8.83 -45.92 26.79
C GLY A 795 -9.05 -46.93 27.91
N LYS A 796 -9.75 -48.05 27.62
CA LYS A 796 -10.12 -49.11 28.58
C LYS A 796 -9.35 -50.43 28.43
N ASN A 797 -8.59 -50.66 27.37
CA ASN A 797 -7.97 -51.97 27.10
C ASN A 797 -6.49 -52.06 27.51
N GLY A 798 -5.93 -51.04 28.14
CA GLY A 798 -4.60 -51.08 28.78
C GLY A 798 -4.74 -51.40 30.26
N SER A 799 -4.14 -52.47 30.70
CA SER A 799 -4.08 -52.86 32.11
C SER A 799 -3.10 -51.96 32.84
N ASP A 800 -3.54 -50.80 33.20
CA ASP A 800 -3.05 -49.95 34.28
C ASP A 800 -3.76 -48.59 34.23
N ALA A 801 -4.26 -48.22 35.35
CA ALA A 801 -5.14 -47.08 35.65
C ALA A 801 -4.73 -45.70 35.04
N ASP A 802 -4.75 -45.61 33.74
CA ASP A 802 -4.56 -44.30 33.08
C ASP A 802 -5.90 -43.75 32.64
N THR A 803 -6.45 -42.92 33.51
CA THR A 803 -7.52 -41.98 33.26
C THR A 803 -7.23 -41.16 32.01
N VAL A 804 -8.15 -41.15 31.02
CA VAL A 804 -8.09 -40.21 29.88
C VAL A 804 -8.01 -38.79 30.42
N ALA A 805 -6.81 -38.23 30.40
CA ALA A 805 -6.53 -36.92 30.97
C ALA A 805 -7.24 -35.85 30.17
N MET A 806 -8.28 -35.26 30.71
CA MET A 806 -8.87 -34.04 30.23
C MET A 806 -7.92 -32.86 30.53
N PRO A 807 -7.75 -31.87 29.67
CA PRO A 807 -6.94 -30.71 30.01
C PRO A 807 -7.60 -29.93 31.14
N GLY A 808 -7.28 -30.25 32.41
CA GLY A 808 -7.83 -29.67 33.62
C GLY A 808 -8.00 -30.73 34.71
N PRO A 809 -8.52 -30.33 35.88
CA PRO A 809 -8.57 -31.21 37.06
C PRO A 809 -9.67 -32.29 37.02
N LEU A 810 -10.35 -32.51 35.90
CA LEU A 810 -11.44 -33.48 35.72
C LEU A 810 -11.03 -34.58 34.74
N SER A 811 -11.18 -35.82 35.15
CA SER A 811 -10.97 -37.01 34.31
C SER A 811 -12.21 -37.90 34.30
N ARG A 812 -12.41 -38.61 33.18
CA ARG A 812 -13.53 -39.57 33.03
C ARG A 812 -13.12 -40.96 33.54
N VAL A 813 -14.03 -41.61 34.29
CA VAL A 813 -13.78 -42.90 34.90
C VAL A 813 -14.55 -44.04 34.22
N THR A 814 -15.64 -43.70 33.51
CA THR A 814 -16.56 -44.71 32.90
C THR A 814 -16.60 -44.60 31.39
N PRO A 815 -16.90 -45.72 30.65
CA PRO A 815 -17.06 -45.67 29.19
C PRO A 815 -18.28 -44.82 28.79
N VAL A 816 -18.24 -44.32 27.54
CA VAL A 816 -19.34 -43.55 26.97
C VAL A 816 -20.51 -44.48 26.66
N GLU A 817 -21.71 -44.09 27.11
CA GLU A 817 -22.94 -44.82 26.77
C GLU A 817 -23.37 -44.50 25.34
N ILE A 818 -23.43 -45.51 24.47
CA ILE A 818 -23.75 -45.36 23.04
C ILE A 818 -25.05 -46.06 22.65
N THR A 819 -25.72 -45.52 21.61
CA THR A 819 -26.89 -46.13 20.98
C THR A 819 -26.76 -46.10 19.45
N GLN A 820 -27.48 -46.97 18.75
CA GLN A 820 -27.53 -46.97 17.29
C GLN A 820 -28.78 -46.24 16.80
N VAL A 821 -28.58 -45.31 15.86
CA VAL A 821 -29.65 -44.55 15.22
C VAL A 821 -29.63 -44.87 13.73
N LYS A 822 -30.84 -45.13 13.15
CA LYS A 822 -30.98 -45.37 11.71
C LYS A 822 -31.28 -44.06 11.00
N LEU A 823 -30.41 -43.66 10.06
CA LEU A 823 -30.59 -42.46 9.27
C LEU A 823 -31.64 -42.66 8.16
N PRO A 824 -32.21 -41.60 7.60
CA PRO A 824 -33.15 -41.68 6.47
C PRO A 824 -32.57 -42.40 5.25
N THR A 825 -31.23 -42.40 5.10
CA THR A 825 -30.47 -43.12 4.06
C THR A 825 -30.43 -44.64 4.27
N GLY A 826 -30.99 -45.15 5.39
CA GLY A 826 -30.96 -46.56 5.76
C GLY A 826 -29.69 -46.99 6.50
N GLN A 827 -28.69 -46.16 6.59
CA GLN A 827 -27.43 -46.43 7.31
C GLN A 827 -27.62 -46.35 8.82
N LYS A 828 -26.92 -47.25 9.55
CA LYS A 828 -26.86 -47.21 11.01
C LYS A 828 -25.65 -46.40 11.48
N CYS A 829 -25.88 -45.53 12.46
CA CYS A 829 -24.85 -44.66 13.02
C CYS A 829 -24.81 -44.84 14.54
N VAL A 830 -23.63 -44.92 15.12
CA VAL A 830 -23.39 -44.97 16.55
C VAL A 830 -23.35 -43.54 17.11
N VAL A 831 -24.15 -43.23 18.11
CA VAL A 831 -24.21 -41.91 18.74
C VAL A 831 -24.25 -42.08 20.27
N PRO A 832 -23.82 -41.10 21.08
CA PRO A 832 -24.05 -41.11 22.51
C PRO A 832 -25.54 -41.15 22.84
N THR A 833 -25.94 -41.81 23.94
CA THR A 833 -27.31 -41.73 24.44
C THR A 833 -27.69 -40.29 24.78
N ASP A 834 -28.99 -39.97 24.91
CA ASP A 834 -29.40 -38.60 25.28
C ASP A 834 -28.94 -38.27 26.71
N ALA A 835 -28.94 -39.26 27.58
CA ALA A 835 -28.38 -39.15 28.92
C ALA A 835 -26.90 -38.82 28.90
N GLU A 836 -26.13 -39.48 28.04
CA GLU A 836 -24.71 -39.26 27.91
C GLU A 836 -24.39 -37.88 27.25
N ALA A 837 -25.15 -37.50 26.26
CA ALA A 837 -25.02 -36.19 25.63
C ALA A 837 -25.32 -35.05 26.64
N LEU A 838 -26.32 -35.26 27.55
CA LEU A 838 -26.64 -34.29 28.60
C LEU A 838 -25.52 -34.23 29.65
N ARG A 839 -24.91 -35.36 30.05
CA ARG A 839 -23.75 -35.39 30.95
C ARG A 839 -22.57 -34.64 30.37
N MET A 840 -22.24 -34.89 29.12
CA MET A 840 -21.15 -34.19 28.41
C MET A 840 -21.39 -32.70 28.35
N GLN A 841 -22.61 -32.26 28.03
CA GLN A 841 -22.95 -30.85 27.94
C GLN A 841 -22.97 -30.17 29.33
N GLY A 842 -23.38 -30.83 30.36
CA GLY A 842 -23.30 -30.36 31.75
C GLY A 842 -21.87 -30.13 32.18
N LEU A 843 -20.94 -31.00 31.79
CA LEU A 843 -19.51 -30.85 32.03
C LEU A 843 -18.91 -29.64 31.26
N LEU A 844 -19.28 -29.49 29.98
CA LEU A 844 -18.85 -28.36 29.17
C LEU A 844 -19.34 -27.02 29.72
N LEU A 845 -20.61 -26.98 30.18
CA LEU A 845 -21.18 -25.80 30.83
C LEU A 845 -20.41 -25.43 32.10
N MET A 846 -20.06 -26.40 32.93
CA MET A 846 -19.23 -26.13 34.13
C MET A 846 -17.85 -25.61 33.78
N ARG A 847 -17.28 -26.06 32.68
CA ARG A 847 -15.92 -25.76 32.30
C ARG A 847 -15.77 -24.43 31.58
N ARG A 848 -16.62 -24.17 30.58
CA ARG A 848 -16.56 -23.01 29.69
C ARG A 848 -17.39 -21.84 30.22
N ASN A 849 -18.52 -22.12 30.84
CA ASN A 849 -19.48 -21.12 31.32
C ASN A 849 -19.90 -20.09 30.26
N ALA A 850 -20.09 -20.54 29.02
CA ALA A 850 -20.45 -19.69 27.88
C ALA A 850 -21.98 -19.75 27.67
N GLU A 851 -22.60 -18.67 27.18
CA GLU A 851 -24.05 -18.60 26.94
C GLU A 851 -24.56 -19.73 26.03
N ARG A 852 -23.76 -20.05 24.99
CA ARG A 852 -24.08 -21.18 24.09
C ARG A 852 -24.17 -22.54 24.78
N ASP A 853 -23.36 -22.75 25.81
CA ASP A 853 -23.33 -24.01 26.54
C ASP A 853 -24.62 -24.16 27.36
N TYR A 854 -25.16 -23.07 27.91
CA TYR A 854 -26.47 -23.05 28.58
C TYR A 854 -27.61 -23.29 27.58
N THR A 855 -27.57 -22.70 26.42
CA THR A 855 -28.58 -22.87 25.38
C THR A 855 -28.65 -24.31 24.89
N GLU A 856 -27.49 -24.94 24.62
CA GLU A 856 -27.43 -26.32 24.17
C GLU A 856 -27.81 -27.32 25.30
N PHE A 857 -27.40 -27.03 26.55
CA PHE A 857 -27.80 -27.77 27.72
C PHE A 857 -29.34 -27.75 27.89
N ALA A 858 -29.94 -26.56 27.85
CA ALA A 858 -31.40 -26.45 27.99
C ALA A 858 -32.17 -27.20 26.89
N ARG A 859 -31.61 -27.18 25.66
CA ARG A 859 -32.15 -27.93 24.52
C ARG A 859 -32.10 -29.45 24.75
N LEU A 860 -30.98 -29.97 25.21
CA LEU A 860 -30.83 -31.41 25.50
C LEU A 860 -31.70 -31.81 26.68
N ALA A 861 -31.76 -31.01 27.73
CA ALA A 861 -32.61 -31.24 28.88
C ALA A 861 -34.12 -31.21 28.55
N SER A 862 -34.55 -30.45 27.54
CA SER A 862 -35.93 -30.41 27.07
C SER A 862 -36.37 -31.68 26.33
N LEU A 863 -35.46 -32.57 25.94
CA LEU A 863 -35.78 -33.86 25.32
C LEU A 863 -36.24 -34.92 26.33
N MET A 864 -36.14 -34.64 27.61
CA MET A 864 -36.53 -35.56 28.68
C MET A 864 -37.26 -34.82 29.80
N GLU A 865 -37.97 -35.56 30.66
CA GLU A 865 -38.61 -34.97 31.84
C GLU A 865 -37.55 -34.41 32.82
N PRO A 866 -37.81 -33.27 33.49
CA PRO A 866 -36.88 -32.67 34.42
C PRO A 866 -36.33 -33.61 35.51
N GLN A 867 -37.18 -34.50 36.04
CA GLN A 867 -36.77 -35.48 37.01
C GLN A 867 -35.82 -36.55 36.43
N THR A 868 -36.03 -36.95 35.17
CA THR A 868 -35.15 -37.88 34.47
C THR A 868 -33.79 -37.19 34.18
N ALA A 869 -33.80 -35.94 33.75
CA ALA A 869 -32.61 -35.14 33.55
C ALA A 869 -31.79 -34.97 34.85
N ALA A 870 -32.50 -34.75 35.99
CA ALA A 870 -31.91 -34.65 37.30
C ALA A 870 -31.18 -35.95 37.72
N LYS A 871 -31.82 -37.11 37.54
CA LYS A 871 -31.20 -38.42 37.85
C LYS A 871 -29.98 -38.70 37.00
N VAL A 872 -30.02 -38.35 35.69
CA VAL A 872 -28.89 -38.48 34.79
C VAL A 872 -27.68 -37.60 35.23
N LEU A 873 -27.98 -36.39 35.71
CA LEU A 873 -26.96 -35.43 36.13
C LEU A 873 -26.49 -35.66 37.58
N ALA A 874 -27.31 -36.21 38.47
CA ALA A 874 -26.90 -36.64 39.80
C ALA A 874 -25.80 -37.73 39.76
N GLY A 875 -25.81 -38.55 38.70
CA GLY A 875 -24.77 -39.55 38.44
C GLY A 875 -23.43 -38.99 37.90
N LEU A 876 -23.30 -37.69 37.67
CA LEU A 876 -22.07 -37.11 37.11
C LEU A 876 -20.82 -37.43 37.92
N ASP A 877 -20.95 -37.50 39.26
CA ASP A 877 -19.85 -37.81 40.17
C ASP A 877 -19.32 -39.24 40.04
N GLN A 878 -20.13 -40.15 39.44
CA GLN A 878 -19.73 -41.54 39.14
C GLN A 878 -18.96 -41.65 37.81
N HIS A 879 -19.15 -40.68 36.90
CA HIS A 879 -18.57 -40.70 35.57
C HIS A 879 -17.35 -39.82 35.46
N TYR A 880 -17.20 -38.80 36.34
CA TYR A 880 -16.09 -37.83 36.28
C TYR A 880 -15.49 -37.62 37.67
N CYS A 881 -14.17 -37.70 37.75
CA CYS A 881 -13.38 -37.47 38.97
C CYS A 881 -12.72 -36.12 38.98
N VAL A 882 -12.69 -35.46 40.16
CA VAL A 882 -11.92 -34.23 40.39
C VAL A 882 -10.59 -34.58 41.02
N GLN A 883 -9.47 -34.26 40.36
CA GLN A 883 -8.10 -34.58 40.83
C GLN A 883 -7.62 -33.78 42.04
N SER A 884 -8.38 -32.81 42.54
CA SER A 884 -8.04 -32.06 43.77
C SER A 884 -9.28 -31.68 44.58
N ASN A 885 -9.32 -32.20 45.78
CA ASN A 885 -10.12 -31.77 46.94
C ASN A 885 -11.55 -31.21 46.78
N GLN A 886 -12.52 -32.08 47.08
CA GLN A 886 -13.67 -31.73 47.93
C GLN A 886 -14.86 -30.96 47.38
N ARG A 887 -15.15 -30.99 46.07
CA ARG A 887 -16.49 -30.54 45.63
C ARG A 887 -17.03 -31.49 44.56
N TRP A 888 -18.19 -32.07 44.83
CA TRP A 888 -18.93 -32.90 43.89
C TRP A 888 -19.26 -32.18 42.60
N VAL A 889 -19.06 -32.82 41.47
CA VAL A 889 -19.28 -32.25 40.13
C VAL A 889 -20.72 -31.83 39.94
N SER A 890 -21.63 -32.71 40.39
CA SER A 890 -23.06 -32.47 40.37
C SER A 890 -23.50 -31.23 41.18
N SER A 891 -22.91 -30.98 42.35
CA SER A 891 -23.21 -29.83 43.21
C SER A 891 -22.80 -28.50 42.56
N GLN A 892 -21.66 -28.50 41.84
CA GLN A 892 -21.23 -27.31 41.10
C GLN A 892 -22.13 -27.03 39.91
N LEU A 893 -22.59 -28.06 39.21
CA LEU A 893 -23.54 -27.92 38.12
C LEU A 893 -24.87 -27.31 38.59
N VAL A 894 -25.44 -27.84 39.67
CA VAL A 894 -26.67 -27.32 40.29
C VAL A 894 -26.55 -25.82 40.57
N ARG A 895 -25.41 -25.40 41.15
CA ARG A 895 -25.18 -24.01 41.52
C ARG A 895 -25.15 -23.09 40.29
N ARG A 896 -24.58 -23.54 39.16
CA ARG A 896 -24.56 -22.78 37.90
C ARG A 896 -25.91 -22.76 37.21
N LEU A 897 -26.67 -23.87 37.26
CA LEU A 897 -27.99 -23.91 36.65
C LEU A 897 -29.03 -23.10 37.45
N ALA A 898 -28.87 -22.99 38.79
CA ALA A 898 -29.76 -22.20 39.65
C ALA A 898 -29.59 -20.67 39.46
N ASP A 899 -28.38 -20.22 39.18
CA ASP A 899 -28.08 -18.80 38.89
C ASP A 899 -27.17 -18.69 37.65
N PRO A 900 -27.76 -18.85 36.45
CA PRO A 900 -26.98 -18.83 35.21
C PRO A 900 -26.41 -17.46 34.94
N LYS A 901 -25.08 -17.34 35.09
CA LYS A 901 -24.29 -16.14 34.78
C LYS A 901 -23.15 -16.52 33.82
N PRO A 902 -23.40 -16.51 32.49
CA PRO A 902 -22.35 -16.77 31.53
C PRO A 902 -21.19 -15.81 31.67
N GLY A 903 -19.97 -16.30 31.49
CA GLY A 903 -18.74 -15.48 31.59
C GLY A 903 -18.54 -14.55 30.40
N ASP A 904 -19.28 -14.75 29.33
CA ASP A 904 -19.17 -14.05 28.03
C ASP A 904 -20.35 -13.10 27.72
N GLY A 905 -21.34 -12.99 28.60
CA GLY A 905 -22.49 -12.10 28.41
C GLY A 905 -23.61 -12.26 29.47
N ALA A 906 -24.70 -11.53 29.32
CA ALA A 906 -25.91 -11.74 30.06
C ALA A 906 -26.80 -12.79 29.38
N MET A 907 -27.41 -13.69 30.12
CA MET A 907 -28.37 -14.66 29.55
C MET A 907 -29.64 -13.93 29.12
N GLU A 908 -29.79 -13.70 27.84
CA GLU A 908 -30.91 -12.93 27.28
C GLU A 908 -32.18 -13.74 27.03
N CYS A 909 -32.09 -15.10 26.99
CA CYS A 909 -33.23 -15.97 26.69
C CYS A 909 -33.96 -16.48 27.94
N PRO A 910 -35.17 -15.97 28.25
CA PRO A 910 -35.95 -16.41 29.43
C PRO A 910 -36.36 -17.88 29.40
N ALA A 911 -36.47 -18.50 28.23
CA ALA A 911 -36.82 -19.92 28.09
C ALA A 911 -35.66 -20.82 28.51
N VAL A 912 -34.43 -20.50 28.12
CA VAL A 912 -33.21 -21.21 28.50
C VAL A 912 -33.00 -21.12 30.01
N ARG A 913 -33.20 -19.95 30.59
CA ARG A 913 -33.08 -19.73 32.04
C ARG A 913 -34.12 -20.56 32.80
N ARG A 914 -35.38 -20.60 32.36
CA ARG A 914 -36.43 -21.43 32.97
C ARG A 914 -36.11 -22.91 32.92
N GLN A 915 -35.60 -23.39 31.78
CA GLN A 915 -35.24 -24.81 31.62
C GLN A 915 -34.05 -25.20 32.52
N CYS A 916 -33.03 -24.38 32.61
CA CYS A 916 -31.91 -24.59 33.51
C CYS A 916 -32.35 -24.63 34.98
N LEU A 917 -33.25 -23.71 35.36
CA LEU A 917 -33.77 -23.63 36.72
C LEU A 917 -34.64 -24.85 37.07
N SER A 918 -35.50 -25.33 36.13
CA SER A 918 -36.33 -26.52 36.34
C SER A 918 -35.48 -27.76 36.58
N VAL A 919 -34.37 -27.93 35.86
CA VAL A 919 -33.43 -29.05 36.08
C VAL A 919 -32.71 -28.90 37.41
N ALA A 920 -32.26 -27.68 37.77
CA ALA A 920 -31.60 -27.42 39.04
C ALA A 920 -32.50 -27.75 40.25
N VAL A 921 -33.81 -27.37 40.17
CA VAL A 921 -34.82 -27.68 41.21
C VAL A 921 -35.01 -29.17 41.31
N ALA A 922 -35.18 -29.87 40.17
CA ALA A 922 -35.36 -31.32 40.16
C ALA A 922 -34.14 -32.07 40.71
N MET A 923 -32.92 -31.61 40.45
CA MET A 923 -31.66 -32.16 41.03
C MET A 923 -31.59 -31.94 42.55
N LEU A 924 -32.11 -30.83 43.06
CA LEU A 924 -32.17 -30.56 44.50
C LEU A 924 -33.26 -31.41 45.19
N GLU A 925 -34.35 -31.71 44.50
CA GLU A 925 -35.40 -32.61 44.96
C GLU A 925 -34.95 -34.06 44.96
N ASP A 926 -34.24 -34.52 43.95
CA ASP A 926 -33.67 -35.88 43.89
C ASP A 926 -32.56 -36.12 44.93
N ALA A 927 -31.88 -35.03 45.39
CA ALA A 927 -30.85 -35.08 46.42
C ALA A 927 -31.40 -35.08 47.87
N ARG A 928 -32.67 -34.77 48.08
CA ARG A 928 -33.40 -34.86 49.36
C ARG A 928 -33.90 -36.27 49.61
#